data_f31436eff935cc1ba0913634c36aadd7
#
_entry.id   f31436eff935cc1ba0913634c36aadd7
#
_cell.length_a   1.000
_cell.length_b   1.000
_cell.length_c   1.000
_cell.angle_alpha   90.00
_cell.angle_beta   90.00
_cell.angle_gamma   90.00
#
_symmetry.space_group_name_H-M   'P 1'
#
loop_
_entity.id
_entity.type
_entity.pdbx_description
1 polymer ?
#
loop_
_entity_poly.entity_id
_entity_poly.type
_entity_poly.pdbx_seq_one_letter_code
_entity_poly.pdbx_strand_id
1 'polypeptide(L)'
;MLSAADLDRSVARATTALLALQKDDGHWVFELEADATIPAEYVLLRHYLGEPVDAALEEKIARYLRRIQEDHGGWPLFRDGVLDVSAAVKAYFALKIIGDGVNAPHMQRARDAIHSRGGAARANVFTRIMLALFGFISWRAVPMLPVEIMLLPRWFPFHLDKISYWSRTVIVPLMVLQALKPSARNPKRVKIDELFIEPPHEVGAAPKAPQQKASWFWFFRAIDIALHAAEPYFPARLRKRAIDSAMQWVNERLNGEDGLGAIFPAMANSVMMFDALGYAEDHPQRAIARKSIERLLAVHAHEAYCQPCVSPIWDTGLTCHALLEAGGEHAVAQARKGLDWLAPRQVLDVRGDWTARRGDLRPGGWAFQYANAHYPDVDDTAVVVMAMDRTAPGDFRASIERAREWIAGMQSSNGAWGAFDADNEYYYLNNIPFADHGALLDPPTEDVTARCISMLVQLGETAQSSDAVRRALDYLRGTQMQDGSWYGRWGMNYIYGTWSVLCALNAAGVDQGASEFRKAVAWLVEVQNPDSGWGEDGSSYKLNYHGYEKAPSTASQTAWALLGLMAAGEVDHPAVARGSTISHVCRARMVSGTSHVTPRPASRGCFICAITAIRNSSRYGRSRATAISRPPIPARWRSGCDAAAMKLRVLSEQPRAYPHPRNRPRERERDRVEGATNGARVPTNQAPKGL
;
A
#
# COMPACT_ATOMS: atom_id res chain seq x y z
N MET A 1 -25.89 -18.45 -16.69
CA MET A 1 -25.42 -18.79 -15.33
C MET A 1 -24.38 -19.89 -15.46
N LEU A 2 -23.28 -19.80 -14.73
CA LEU A 2 -22.26 -20.85 -14.67
C LEU A 2 -22.83 -22.11 -14.03
N SER A 3 -22.50 -23.30 -14.56
CA SER A 3 -22.86 -24.54 -13.90
C SER A 3 -22.00 -24.79 -12.65
N ALA A 4 -22.49 -25.55 -11.67
CA ALA A 4 -21.70 -25.92 -10.50
C ALA A 4 -20.40 -26.64 -10.90
N ALA A 5 -20.45 -27.45 -11.97
CA ALA A 5 -19.27 -28.14 -12.50
C ALA A 5 -18.22 -27.18 -13.10
N ASP A 6 -18.65 -26.05 -13.70
CA ASP A 6 -17.70 -25.00 -14.17
C ASP A 6 -17.01 -24.31 -13.01
N LEU A 7 -17.74 -24.03 -11.94
CA LEU A 7 -17.22 -23.45 -10.72
C LEU A 7 -16.20 -24.37 -10.04
N ASP A 8 -16.55 -25.67 -9.89
CA ASP A 8 -15.66 -26.67 -9.28
C ASP A 8 -14.37 -26.86 -10.11
N ARG A 9 -14.46 -26.92 -11.45
CA ARG A 9 -13.27 -26.93 -12.33
C ARG A 9 -12.41 -25.69 -12.16
N SER A 10 -13.07 -24.56 -12.00
CA SER A 10 -12.37 -23.30 -11.81
C SER A 10 -11.63 -23.24 -10.48
N VAL A 11 -12.24 -23.70 -9.39
CA VAL A 11 -11.58 -23.81 -8.08
C VAL A 11 -10.38 -24.75 -8.14
N ALA A 12 -10.56 -25.95 -8.73
CA ALA A 12 -9.48 -26.93 -8.86
C ALA A 12 -8.27 -26.39 -9.62
N ARG A 13 -8.48 -25.71 -10.76
CA ARG A 13 -7.38 -25.10 -11.55
C ARG A 13 -6.64 -24.01 -10.77
N ALA A 14 -7.37 -23.17 -10.03
CA ALA A 14 -6.75 -22.13 -9.24
C ALA A 14 -5.97 -22.69 -8.04
N THR A 15 -6.51 -23.71 -7.39
CA THR A 15 -5.81 -24.41 -6.32
C THR A 15 -4.50 -25.00 -6.83
N THR A 16 -4.53 -25.71 -7.98
CA THR A 16 -3.32 -26.23 -8.62
C THR A 16 -2.29 -25.12 -8.92
N ALA A 17 -2.75 -23.97 -9.44
CA ALA A 17 -1.87 -22.86 -9.75
C ALA A 17 -1.21 -22.26 -8.48
N LEU A 18 -1.96 -22.14 -7.38
CA LEU A 18 -1.39 -21.66 -6.08
C LEU A 18 -0.40 -22.67 -5.52
N LEU A 19 -0.72 -23.95 -5.56
CA LEU A 19 0.19 -24.99 -5.08
C LEU A 19 1.51 -25.04 -5.87
N ALA A 20 1.46 -24.80 -7.17
CA ALA A 20 2.67 -24.72 -8.02
C ALA A 20 3.58 -23.52 -7.68
N LEU A 21 3.13 -22.56 -6.89
CA LEU A 21 3.89 -21.38 -6.47
C LEU A 21 4.45 -21.49 -5.05
N GLN A 22 4.11 -22.58 -4.33
CA GLN A 22 4.62 -22.81 -2.98
C GLN A 22 6.13 -23.00 -3.05
N LYS A 23 6.87 -22.36 -2.13
CA LYS A 23 8.29 -22.55 -1.97
C LYS A 23 8.56 -23.89 -1.28
N ASP A 24 9.77 -24.42 -1.41
CA ASP A 24 10.15 -25.74 -0.89
C ASP A 24 9.96 -25.85 0.64
N ASP A 25 10.17 -24.74 1.36
CA ASP A 25 9.99 -24.63 2.82
C ASP A 25 8.52 -24.42 3.24
N GLY A 26 7.58 -24.33 2.30
CA GLY A 26 6.16 -24.32 2.54
C GLY A 26 5.47 -22.95 2.44
N HIS A 27 6.21 -21.84 2.33
CA HIS A 27 5.61 -20.51 2.24
C HIS A 27 5.29 -20.08 0.81
N TRP A 28 4.58 -18.93 0.71
CA TRP A 28 4.36 -18.20 -0.53
C TRP A 28 4.88 -16.78 -0.42
N VAL A 29 5.41 -16.29 -1.51
CA VAL A 29 5.78 -14.89 -1.69
C VAL A 29 5.50 -14.51 -3.14
N PHE A 30 4.75 -13.43 -3.34
CA PHE A 30 4.40 -12.91 -4.65
C PHE A 30 5.15 -11.60 -4.92
N GLU A 31 5.36 -11.31 -6.20
CA GLU A 31 5.98 -10.06 -6.61
C GLU A 31 5.03 -8.88 -6.36
N LEU A 32 5.59 -7.78 -5.85
CA LEU A 32 4.92 -6.49 -5.66
C LEU A 32 5.43 -5.51 -6.70
N GLU A 33 4.69 -5.34 -7.79
CA GLU A 33 4.95 -4.30 -8.77
C GLU A 33 4.38 -2.96 -8.25
N ALA A 34 5.21 -1.90 -8.20
CA ALA A 34 4.80 -0.55 -7.80
C ALA A 34 4.86 0.41 -9.02
N ASP A 35 4.91 1.70 -8.73
CA ASP A 35 5.12 2.73 -9.75
C ASP A 35 6.58 2.81 -10.22
N ALA A 36 6.90 3.81 -11.07
CA ALA A 36 8.23 3.99 -11.62
C ALA A 36 9.28 4.47 -10.60
N THR A 37 8.88 4.91 -9.40
CA THR A 37 9.81 5.58 -8.46
C THR A 37 10.87 4.62 -7.94
N ILE A 38 10.49 3.44 -7.48
CA ILE A 38 11.43 2.48 -6.88
C ILE A 38 12.41 1.90 -7.91
N PRO A 39 11.98 1.41 -9.09
CA PRO A 39 12.91 0.98 -10.14
C PRO A 39 13.88 2.07 -10.58
N ALA A 40 13.41 3.32 -10.69
CA ALA A 40 14.26 4.45 -11.04
C ALA A 40 15.26 4.76 -9.91
N GLU A 41 14.82 4.81 -8.66
CA GLU A 41 15.69 5.07 -7.51
C GLU A 41 16.73 3.97 -7.29
N TYR A 42 16.44 2.71 -7.63
CA TYR A 42 17.42 1.64 -7.59
C TYR A 42 18.61 1.93 -8.53
N VAL A 43 18.34 2.35 -9.77
CA VAL A 43 19.39 2.76 -10.71
C VAL A 43 20.15 3.98 -10.19
N LEU A 44 19.41 5.00 -9.72
CA LEU A 44 20.01 6.23 -9.22
C LEU A 44 20.88 5.99 -7.98
N LEU A 45 20.50 5.07 -7.08
CA LEU A 45 21.30 4.68 -5.92
C LEU A 45 22.64 4.08 -6.34
N ARG A 46 22.67 3.18 -7.34
CA ARG A 46 23.92 2.60 -7.85
C ARG A 46 24.85 3.66 -8.41
N HIS A 47 24.30 4.61 -9.17
CA HIS A 47 25.09 5.74 -9.70
C HIS A 47 25.47 6.77 -8.63
N TYR A 48 24.64 6.93 -7.58
CA TYR A 48 25.02 7.72 -6.40
C TYR A 48 26.25 7.15 -5.72
N LEU A 49 26.25 5.83 -5.49
CA LEU A 49 27.36 5.11 -4.87
C LEU A 49 28.59 4.94 -5.80
N GLY A 50 28.44 5.22 -7.10
CA GLY A 50 29.50 4.99 -8.10
C GLY A 50 29.82 3.51 -8.33
N GLU A 51 28.86 2.62 -8.13
CA GLU A 51 29.00 1.20 -8.34
C GLU A 51 29.29 0.85 -9.82
N PRO A 52 29.97 -0.26 -10.11
CA PRO A 52 30.14 -0.75 -11.46
C PRO A 52 28.79 -0.92 -12.18
N VAL A 53 28.73 -0.46 -13.41
CA VAL A 53 27.49 -0.52 -14.22
C VAL A 53 27.22 -1.97 -14.64
N ASP A 54 26.05 -2.48 -14.29
CA ASP A 54 25.49 -3.70 -14.85
C ASP A 54 24.58 -3.33 -16.04
N ALA A 55 25.17 -3.25 -17.22
CA ALA A 55 24.47 -2.80 -18.44
C ALA A 55 23.28 -3.72 -18.80
N ALA A 56 23.36 -5.01 -18.50
CA ALA A 56 22.29 -5.97 -18.79
C ALA A 56 21.08 -5.75 -17.88
N LEU A 57 21.30 -5.53 -16.60
CA LEU A 57 20.25 -5.23 -15.63
C LEU A 57 19.65 -3.83 -15.89
N GLU A 58 20.49 -2.82 -16.11
CA GLU A 58 20.04 -1.47 -16.42
C GLU A 58 19.16 -1.42 -17.67
N GLU A 59 19.52 -2.14 -18.74
CA GLU A 59 18.68 -2.21 -19.94
C GLU A 59 17.34 -2.91 -19.68
N LYS A 60 17.29 -3.94 -18.85
CA LYS A 60 16.04 -4.58 -18.45
C LYS A 60 15.14 -3.62 -17.64
N ILE A 61 15.73 -2.83 -16.74
CA ILE A 61 14.99 -1.81 -15.97
C ILE A 61 14.51 -0.68 -16.91
N ALA A 62 15.33 -0.26 -17.87
CA ALA A 62 14.94 0.73 -18.86
C ALA A 62 13.75 0.27 -19.71
N ARG A 63 13.72 -1.02 -20.14
CA ARG A 63 12.55 -1.60 -20.84
C ARG A 63 11.29 -1.55 -19.98
N TYR A 64 11.41 -1.88 -18.70
CA TYR A 64 10.31 -1.77 -17.77
C TYR A 64 9.80 -0.32 -17.67
N LEU A 65 10.68 0.64 -17.41
CA LEU A 65 10.31 2.05 -17.28
C LEU A 65 9.66 2.61 -18.57
N ARG A 66 10.22 2.30 -19.76
CA ARG A 66 9.64 2.70 -21.06
C ARG A 66 8.24 2.09 -21.25
N ARG A 67 8.03 0.86 -20.82
CA ARG A 67 6.75 0.14 -20.97
C ARG A 67 5.63 0.71 -20.11
N ILE A 68 5.94 1.20 -18.92
CA ILE A 68 4.95 1.76 -17.99
C ILE A 68 4.76 3.28 -18.14
N GLN A 69 5.40 3.90 -19.16
CA GLN A 69 5.13 5.29 -19.51
C GLN A 69 3.72 5.39 -20.10
N GLU A 70 2.90 6.29 -19.53
CA GLU A 70 1.50 6.48 -19.92
C GLU A 70 1.36 7.46 -21.11
N ASP A 71 0.15 7.53 -21.69
CA ASP A 71 -0.16 8.36 -22.87
C ASP A 71 0.05 9.86 -22.63
N HIS A 72 -0.08 10.34 -21.39
CA HIS A 72 0.24 11.73 -21.03
C HIS A 72 1.76 12.03 -21.06
N GLY A 73 2.57 11.06 -21.42
CA GLY A 73 4.01 11.21 -21.63
C GLY A 73 4.88 11.00 -20.39
N GLY A 74 4.32 10.93 -19.19
CA GLY A 74 5.07 10.70 -17.94
C GLY A 74 4.65 9.42 -17.23
N TRP A 75 4.89 9.36 -15.91
CA TRP A 75 4.59 8.22 -15.05
C TRP A 75 3.66 8.65 -13.92
N PRO A 76 2.52 7.97 -13.74
CA PRO A 76 1.64 8.16 -12.60
C PRO A 76 2.08 7.32 -11.40
N LEU A 77 1.44 7.52 -10.24
CA LEU A 77 1.65 6.70 -9.03
C LEU A 77 0.84 5.39 -9.05
N PHE A 78 -0.16 5.30 -9.91
CA PHE A 78 -0.95 4.10 -10.16
C PHE A 78 -1.39 4.12 -11.63
N ARG A 79 -1.70 2.97 -12.16
CA ARG A 79 -2.04 2.80 -13.57
C ARG A 79 -3.27 3.64 -13.97
N ASP A 80 -3.22 4.18 -15.18
CA ASP A 80 -4.23 5.09 -15.74
C ASP A 80 -4.46 6.35 -14.86
N GLY A 81 -3.55 6.60 -13.91
CA GLY A 81 -3.57 7.76 -13.03
C GLY A 81 -3.08 9.03 -13.71
N VAL A 82 -3.20 10.14 -12.99
CA VAL A 82 -2.68 11.43 -13.47
C VAL A 82 -1.15 11.46 -13.38
N LEU A 83 -0.52 12.25 -14.26
CA LEU A 83 0.92 12.49 -14.23
C LEU A 83 1.40 12.91 -12.84
N ASP A 84 2.35 12.18 -12.28
CA ASP A 84 3.12 12.59 -11.11
C ASP A 84 4.49 13.14 -11.55
N VAL A 85 4.78 14.38 -11.14
CA VAL A 85 6.03 15.06 -11.52
C VAL A 85 7.23 14.36 -10.88
N SER A 86 7.12 13.90 -9.65
CA SER A 86 8.22 13.30 -8.88
C SER A 86 8.61 11.94 -9.47
N ALA A 87 7.63 11.10 -9.78
CA ALA A 87 7.83 9.82 -10.46
C ALA A 87 8.43 10.04 -11.86
N ALA A 88 7.89 11.01 -12.62
CA ALA A 88 8.36 11.31 -13.97
C ALA A 88 9.80 11.85 -14.01
N VAL A 89 10.19 12.72 -13.07
CA VAL A 89 11.58 13.21 -12.95
C VAL A 89 12.55 12.09 -12.64
N LYS A 90 12.22 11.19 -11.70
CA LYS A 90 13.06 10.05 -11.33
C LYS A 90 13.21 9.07 -12.49
N ALA A 91 12.11 8.72 -13.16
CA ALA A 91 12.13 7.80 -14.31
C ALA A 91 12.91 8.36 -15.48
N TYR A 92 12.69 9.65 -15.83
CA TYR A 92 13.47 10.32 -16.86
C TYR A 92 14.96 10.31 -16.55
N PHE A 93 15.33 10.66 -15.31
CA PHE A 93 16.74 10.69 -14.90
C PHE A 93 17.36 9.29 -14.95
N ALA A 94 16.67 8.26 -14.47
CA ALA A 94 17.13 6.87 -14.56
C ALA A 94 17.32 6.43 -16.01
N LEU A 95 16.38 6.69 -16.90
CA LEU A 95 16.52 6.38 -18.33
C LEU A 95 17.71 7.11 -18.97
N LYS A 96 17.87 8.40 -18.66
CA LYS A 96 18.99 9.19 -19.20
C LYS A 96 20.36 8.68 -18.69
N ILE A 97 20.48 8.32 -17.41
CA ILE A 97 21.74 7.83 -16.84
C ILE A 97 22.09 6.42 -17.33
N ILE A 98 21.08 5.61 -17.66
CA ILE A 98 21.27 4.32 -18.34
C ILE A 98 21.87 4.56 -19.75
N GLY A 99 21.31 5.50 -20.51
CA GLY A 99 21.84 5.86 -21.84
C GLY A 99 20.80 6.33 -22.86
N ASP A 100 19.54 6.55 -22.45
CA ASP A 100 18.51 7.02 -23.37
C ASP A 100 18.82 8.46 -23.83
N GLY A 101 18.79 8.65 -25.13
CA GLY A 101 19.04 9.97 -25.73
C GLY A 101 17.90 10.94 -25.45
N VAL A 102 18.20 12.18 -25.09
CA VAL A 102 17.23 13.25 -24.78
C VAL A 102 16.23 13.54 -25.92
N ASN A 103 16.61 13.18 -27.15
CA ASN A 103 15.79 13.35 -28.36
C ASN A 103 14.98 12.09 -28.71
N ALA A 104 15.09 11.01 -27.93
CA ALA A 104 14.24 9.85 -28.13
C ALA A 104 12.76 10.22 -27.88
N PRO A 105 11.81 9.69 -28.68
CA PRO A 105 10.40 10.12 -28.61
C PRO A 105 9.78 10.01 -27.20
N HIS A 106 10.09 8.94 -26.47
CA HIS A 106 9.60 8.76 -25.09
C HIS A 106 10.22 9.77 -24.11
N MET A 107 11.50 10.14 -24.31
CA MET A 107 12.18 11.15 -23.51
C MET A 107 11.65 12.57 -23.77
N GLN A 108 11.36 12.89 -25.03
CA GLN A 108 10.74 14.17 -25.39
C GLN A 108 9.35 14.29 -24.76
N ARG A 109 8.50 13.26 -24.90
CA ARG A 109 7.18 13.24 -24.27
C ARG A 109 7.27 13.41 -22.74
N ALA A 110 8.22 12.74 -22.10
CA ALA A 110 8.43 12.84 -20.66
C ALA A 110 8.84 14.27 -20.24
N ARG A 111 9.78 14.88 -20.94
CA ARG A 111 10.20 16.27 -20.69
C ARG A 111 9.03 17.23 -20.84
N ASP A 112 8.27 17.12 -21.94
CA ASP A 112 7.14 18.00 -22.21
C ASP A 112 6.04 17.83 -21.16
N ALA A 113 5.77 16.59 -20.70
CA ALA A 113 4.86 16.30 -19.61
C ALA A 113 5.31 16.94 -18.29
N ILE A 114 6.60 16.81 -17.92
CA ILE A 114 7.17 17.42 -16.71
C ILE A 114 7.07 18.96 -16.80
N HIS A 115 7.40 19.56 -17.95
CA HIS A 115 7.29 21.01 -18.16
C HIS A 115 5.85 21.52 -18.06
N SER A 116 4.86 20.75 -18.54
CA SER A 116 3.44 21.12 -18.43
C SER A 116 2.95 21.28 -16.99
N ARG A 117 3.69 20.70 -16.03
CA ARG A 117 3.42 20.77 -14.58
C ARG A 117 4.37 21.71 -13.83
N GLY A 118 5.17 22.51 -14.55
CA GLY A 118 6.08 23.51 -13.95
C GLY A 118 7.49 23.02 -13.73
N GLY A 119 7.91 21.92 -14.39
CA GLY A 119 9.27 21.41 -14.38
C GLY A 119 9.66 20.66 -13.10
N ALA A 120 10.91 20.20 -13.06
CA ALA A 120 11.47 19.44 -11.94
C ALA A 120 11.46 20.19 -10.60
N ALA A 121 11.43 21.51 -10.63
CA ALA A 121 11.29 22.36 -9.45
C ALA A 121 9.97 22.17 -8.67
N ARG A 122 8.96 21.53 -9.27
CA ARG A 122 7.66 21.22 -8.65
C ARG A 122 7.59 19.85 -8.01
N ALA A 123 8.65 19.06 -8.09
CA ALA A 123 8.73 17.76 -7.46
C ALA A 123 8.58 17.84 -5.93
N ASN A 124 8.12 16.74 -5.32
CA ASN A 124 7.96 16.60 -3.87
C ASN A 124 9.31 16.68 -3.13
N VAL A 125 9.25 16.76 -1.80
CA VAL A 125 10.43 16.92 -0.95
C VAL A 125 11.46 15.80 -1.12
N PHE A 126 11.03 14.55 -1.29
CA PHE A 126 11.95 13.41 -1.43
C PHE A 126 12.69 13.45 -2.76
N THR A 127 12.00 13.80 -3.84
CA THR A 127 12.66 14.03 -5.14
C THR A 127 13.62 15.22 -5.09
N ARG A 128 13.28 16.29 -4.37
CA ARG A 128 14.19 17.43 -4.17
C ARG A 128 15.44 17.02 -3.39
N ILE A 129 15.34 16.12 -2.39
CA ILE A 129 16.51 15.56 -1.71
C ILE A 129 17.40 14.83 -2.72
N MET A 130 16.84 13.97 -3.56
CA MET A 130 17.58 13.29 -4.62
C MET A 130 18.27 14.28 -5.56
N LEU A 131 17.56 15.33 -6.01
CA LEU A 131 18.14 16.38 -6.85
C LEU A 131 19.29 17.12 -6.16
N ALA A 132 19.18 17.37 -4.86
CA ALA A 132 20.24 17.99 -4.05
C ALA A 132 21.45 17.05 -3.86
N LEU A 133 21.23 15.75 -3.62
CA LEU A 133 22.28 14.73 -3.54
C LEU A 133 23.08 14.63 -4.84
N PHE A 134 22.44 14.78 -6.00
CA PHE A 134 23.12 14.82 -7.31
C PHE A 134 23.67 16.21 -7.69
N GLY A 135 23.49 17.21 -6.82
CA GLY A 135 24.03 18.54 -7.02
C GLY A 135 23.28 19.39 -8.06
N PHE A 136 22.06 19.03 -8.43
CA PHE A 136 21.28 19.82 -9.39
C PHE A 136 20.67 21.06 -8.76
N ILE A 137 20.18 20.94 -7.51
CA ILE A 137 19.64 22.07 -6.76
C ILE A 137 20.38 22.26 -5.44
N SER A 138 20.28 23.46 -4.88
CA SER A 138 20.85 23.75 -3.56
C SER A 138 20.08 23.03 -2.45
N TRP A 139 20.77 22.59 -1.40
CA TRP A 139 20.13 22.08 -0.18
C TRP A 139 19.21 23.12 0.49
N ARG A 140 19.37 24.42 0.20
CA ARG A 140 18.45 25.47 0.65
C ARG A 140 17.07 25.39 0.00
N ALA A 141 16.95 24.67 -1.12
CA ALA A 141 15.67 24.40 -1.78
C ALA A 141 14.90 23.21 -1.17
N VAL A 142 15.54 22.46 -0.27
CA VAL A 142 14.98 21.33 0.46
C VAL A 142 14.56 21.80 1.86
N PRO A 143 13.33 21.53 2.33
CA PRO A 143 12.94 21.83 3.69
C PRO A 143 13.90 21.20 4.71
N MET A 144 14.21 21.91 5.78
CA MET A 144 15.17 21.44 6.75
C MET A 144 14.58 20.43 7.73
N LEU A 145 15.29 19.33 7.92
CA LEU A 145 14.97 18.27 8.88
C LEU A 145 16.19 17.99 9.75
N PRO A 146 16.36 18.72 10.88
CA PRO A 146 17.60 18.64 11.68
C PRO A 146 17.74 17.26 12.33
N VAL A 147 18.94 16.68 12.26
CA VAL A 147 19.21 15.39 12.92
C VAL A 147 19.10 15.50 14.46
N GLU A 148 19.16 16.68 14.99
CA GLU A 148 18.99 17.01 16.41
C GLU A 148 17.59 16.64 16.95
N ILE A 149 16.61 16.39 16.07
CA ILE A 149 15.30 15.81 16.43
C ILE A 149 15.47 14.48 17.18
N MET A 150 16.51 13.71 16.90
CA MET A 150 16.84 12.48 17.63
C MET A 150 17.04 12.66 19.14
N LEU A 151 17.31 13.87 19.59
CA LEU A 151 17.56 14.19 21.00
C LEU A 151 16.37 14.85 21.70
N LEU A 152 15.27 15.05 21.00
CA LEU A 152 14.06 15.63 21.57
C LEU A 152 13.39 14.67 22.56
N PRO A 153 12.79 15.18 23.65
CA PRO A 153 12.05 14.35 24.57
C PRO A 153 10.69 13.92 23.98
N ARG A 154 10.17 12.79 24.42
CA ARG A 154 8.92 12.18 23.90
C ARG A 154 7.70 13.11 23.98
N TRP A 155 7.66 14.02 24.93
CA TRP A 155 6.55 14.98 25.02
C TRP A 155 6.56 16.04 23.91
N PHE A 156 7.70 16.25 23.22
CA PHE A 156 7.82 17.28 22.19
C PHE A 156 6.85 16.98 21.03
N PRO A 157 6.15 18.00 20.49
CA PRO A 157 5.14 17.80 19.44
C PRO A 157 5.62 17.04 18.19
N PHE A 158 6.88 17.22 17.80
CA PHE A 158 7.49 16.64 16.61
C PHE A 158 8.43 15.46 16.92
N HIS A 159 8.19 14.74 18.00
CA HIS A 159 8.98 13.56 18.34
C HIS A 159 8.69 12.40 17.40
N LEU A 160 9.72 11.58 17.08
CA LEU A 160 9.65 10.47 16.13
C LEU A 160 8.64 9.37 16.48
N ASP A 161 8.34 9.13 17.77
CA ASP A 161 7.34 8.14 18.20
C ASP A 161 5.89 8.53 17.88
N LYS A 162 5.68 9.72 17.30
CA LYS A 162 4.36 10.23 16.90
C LYS A 162 4.06 10.03 15.42
N ILE A 163 5.01 9.52 14.64
CA ILE A 163 4.84 9.20 13.22
C ILE A 163 4.89 7.69 13.02
N SER A 164 4.42 7.20 11.88
CA SER A 164 4.39 5.77 11.55
C SER A 164 5.78 5.15 11.43
N TYR A 165 5.87 3.81 11.50
CA TYR A 165 7.15 3.12 11.39
C TYR A 165 7.84 3.34 10.03
N TRP A 166 7.07 3.32 8.92
CA TRP A 166 7.63 3.55 7.60
C TRP A 166 8.20 4.96 7.47
N SER A 167 7.56 5.94 8.10
CA SER A 167 8.08 7.31 8.15
C SER A 167 9.33 7.41 9.00
N ARG A 168 9.35 6.78 10.19
CA ARG A 168 10.54 6.76 11.06
C ARG A 168 11.76 6.16 10.36
N THR A 169 11.59 4.98 9.75
CA THR A 169 12.69 4.26 9.11
C THR A 169 13.24 4.97 7.87
N VAL A 170 12.41 5.72 7.15
CA VAL A 170 12.85 6.56 6.02
C VAL A 170 13.51 7.85 6.51
N ILE A 171 12.91 8.53 7.49
CA ILE A 171 13.32 9.87 7.93
C ILE A 171 14.64 9.85 8.72
N VAL A 172 14.85 8.85 9.60
CA VAL A 172 16.05 8.84 10.46
C VAL A 172 17.37 8.86 9.65
N PRO A 173 17.59 7.98 8.67
CA PRO A 173 18.79 8.08 7.85
C PRO A 173 18.82 9.35 6.97
N LEU A 174 17.65 9.85 6.51
CA LEU A 174 17.60 11.12 5.76
C LEU A 174 18.02 12.32 6.58
N MET A 175 17.75 12.38 7.89
CA MET A 175 18.24 13.45 8.76
C MET A 175 19.78 13.49 8.81
N VAL A 176 20.41 12.31 8.83
CA VAL A 176 21.88 12.21 8.78
C VAL A 176 22.40 12.69 7.42
N LEU A 177 21.79 12.24 6.32
CA LEU A 177 22.16 12.69 4.97
C LEU A 177 22.01 14.21 4.81
N GLN A 178 20.96 14.79 5.35
CA GLN A 178 20.74 16.23 5.29
C GLN A 178 21.74 17.00 6.16
N ALA A 179 22.17 16.44 7.30
CA ALA A 179 23.20 17.05 8.15
C ALA A 179 24.60 17.00 7.51
N LEU A 180 24.91 15.93 6.75
CA LEU A 180 26.21 15.73 6.11
C LEU A 180 26.27 16.30 4.68
N LYS A 181 25.13 16.44 4.01
CA LYS A 181 25.01 16.96 2.63
C LYS A 181 25.97 16.28 1.64
N PRO A 182 26.02 14.95 1.58
CA PRO A 182 26.91 14.26 0.66
C PRO A 182 26.54 14.53 -0.79
N SER A 183 27.48 14.30 -1.70
CA SER A 183 27.28 14.42 -3.14
C SER A 183 27.40 13.07 -3.82
N ALA A 184 26.52 12.81 -4.77
CA ALA A 184 26.54 11.63 -5.61
C ALA A 184 27.85 11.56 -6.43
N ARG A 185 28.42 10.38 -6.56
CA ARG A 185 29.61 10.18 -7.41
C ARG A 185 29.30 10.40 -8.87
N ASN A 186 28.11 9.99 -9.34
CA ASN A 186 27.60 10.17 -10.70
C ASN A 186 28.72 10.01 -11.77
N PRO A 187 29.30 8.82 -11.94
CA PRO A 187 30.50 8.62 -12.76
C PRO A 187 30.31 9.02 -14.22
N LYS A 188 29.08 8.92 -14.74
CA LYS A 188 28.72 9.36 -16.09
C LYS A 188 28.51 10.87 -16.21
N ARG A 189 28.53 11.63 -15.11
CA ARG A 189 28.29 13.08 -15.02
C ARG A 189 27.00 13.53 -15.75
N VAL A 190 25.95 12.70 -15.71
CA VAL A 190 24.68 13.02 -16.35
C VAL A 190 24.00 14.16 -15.61
N LYS A 191 23.48 15.13 -16.37
CA LYS A 191 22.68 16.25 -15.89
C LYS A 191 21.27 16.17 -16.48
N ILE A 192 20.32 16.83 -15.82
CA ILE A 192 18.92 16.92 -16.23
C ILE A 192 18.42 18.36 -16.23
N ASP A 193 19.30 19.30 -16.56
CA ASP A 193 19.01 20.75 -16.58
C ASP A 193 17.79 21.05 -17.49
N GLU A 194 17.60 20.26 -18.54
CA GLU A 194 16.48 20.37 -19.47
C GLU A 194 15.10 20.04 -18.85
N LEU A 195 15.03 19.53 -17.64
CA LEU A 195 13.77 19.32 -16.92
C LEU A 195 13.33 20.54 -16.12
N PHE A 196 14.17 21.55 -16.01
CA PHE A 196 13.87 22.77 -15.27
C PHE A 196 13.40 23.87 -16.20
N ILE A 197 12.39 24.63 -15.78
CA ILE A 197 11.91 25.83 -16.51
C ILE A 197 12.77 27.03 -16.10
N GLU A 198 13.12 27.12 -14.82
CA GLU A 198 14.06 28.09 -14.27
C GLU A 198 15.45 27.44 -14.11
N PRO A 199 16.55 28.23 -14.13
CA PRO A 199 17.87 27.67 -13.88
C PRO A 199 17.92 26.85 -12.58
N PRO A 200 18.50 25.64 -12.56
CA PRO A 200 18.48 24.77 -11.37
C PRO A 200 19.04 25.42 -10.09
N HIS A 201 20.02 26.34 -10.23
CA HIS A 201 20.61 27.04 -9.09
C HIS A 201 19.71 28.15 -8.51
N GLU A 202 18.66 28.58 -9.23
CA GLU A 202 17.66 29.57 -8.80
C GLU A 202 16.44 28.91 -8.17
N VAL A 203 16.35 27.57 -8.21
CA VAL A 203 15.22 26.85 -7.63
C VAL A 203 15.06 27.20 -6.17
N GLY A 204 13.94 27.81 -5.87
CA GLY A 204 13.56 28.26 -4.53
C GLY A 204 13.04 27.13 -3.66
N ALA A 205 12.44 27.52 -2.53
CA ALA A 205 11.88 26.59 -1.57
C ALA A 205 10.78 25.69 -2.15
N ALA A 206 10.56 24.56 -1.49
CA ALA A 206 9.53 23.60 -1.88
C ALA A 206 8.14 24.26 -1.92
N PRO A 207 7.31 23.95 -2.95
CA PRO A 207 5.94 24.44 -3.04
C PRO A 207 5.10 23.84 -1.92
N LYS A 208 3.90 24.43 -1.69
CA LYS A 208 2.91 23.87 -0.80
C LYS A 208 2.46 22.49 -1.33
N ALA A 209 2.59 21.46 -0.51
CA ALA A 209 2.08 20.14 -0.85
C ALA A 209 0.52 20.12 -0.83
N PRO A 210 -0.13 19.29 -1.66
CA PRO A 210 -1.60 19.27 -1.77
C PRO A 210 -2.31 19.08 -0.41
N GLN A 211 -1.80 18.20 0.46
CA GLN A 211 -2.38 17.91 1.78
C GLN A 211 -2.21 19.03 2.81
N GLN A 212 -1.27 19.95 2.62
CA GLN A 212 -1.00 20.99 3.60
C GLN A 212 -2.10 22.05 3.60
N LYS A 213 -2.62 22.39 4.78
CA LYS A 213 -3.46 23.59 4.97
C LYS A 213 -2.57 24.84 4.84
N ALA A 214 -3.10 25.92 4.27
CA ALA A 214 -2.33 27.15 4.02
C ALA A 214 -1.68 27.73 5.29
N SER A 215 -2.40 27.75 6.42
CA SER A 215 -1.87 28.20 7.71
C SER A 215 -0.67 27.40 8.18
N TRP A 216 -0.74 26.09 8.07
CA TRP A 216 0.37 25.19 8.44
C TRP A 216 1.54 25.29 7.46
N PHE A 217 1.28 25.48 6.16
CA PHE A 217 2.34 25.74 5.19
C PHE A 217 3.16 26.97 5.57
N TRP A 218 2.52 28.09 5.86
CA TRP A 218 3.24 29.31 6.25
C TRP A 218 3.94 29.18 7.61
N PHE A 219 3.34 28.46 8.55
CA PHE A 219 3.97 28.17 9.85
C PHE A 219 5.26 27.35 9.67
N PHE A 220 5.19 26.23 8.93
CA PHE A 220 6.39 25.42 8.67
C PHE A 220 7.40 26.14 7.78
N ARG A 221 6.94 27.00 6.89
CA ARG A 221 7.82 27.84 6.08
C ARG A 221 8.62 28.82 6.94
N ALA A 222 8.02 29.44 7.93
CA ALA A 222 8.72 30.31 8.88
C ALA A 222 9.74 29.52 9.72
N ILE A 223 9.38 28.32 10.19
CA ILE A 223 10.31 27.41 10.89
C ILE A 223 11.48 27.04 9.97
N ASP A 224 11.24 26.68 8.73
CA ASP A 224 12.26 26.31 7.74
C ASP A 224 13.28 27.44 7.54
N ILE A 225 12.81 28.66 7.36
CA ILE A 225 13.68 29.85 7.24
C ILE A 225 14.55 30.03 8.50
N ALA A 226 13.93 29.90 9.68
CA ALA A 226 14.64 30.03 10.94
C ALA A 226 15.69 28.93 11.14
N LEU A 227 15.36 27.68 10.79
CA LEU A 227 16.28 26.56 10.89
C LEU A 227 17.45 26.68 9.92
N HIS A 228 17.22 27.08 8.67
CA HIS A 228 18.31 27.34 7.72
C HIS A 228 19.25 28.50 8.18
N ALA A 229 18.71 29.52 8.83
CA ALA A 229 19.51 30.60 9.40
C ALA A 229 20.29 30.13 10.62
N ALA A 230 19.74 29.24 11.44
CA ALA A 230 20.37 28.75 12.66
C ALA A 230 21.37 27.60 12.42
N GLU A 231 21.22 26.83 11.32
CA GLU A 231 22.04 25.65 11.02
C GLU A 231 23.56 25.86 11.16
N PRO A 232 24.14 26.95 10.67
CA PRO A 232 25.60 27.19 10.80
C PRO A 232 26.06 27.32 12.24
N TYR A 233 25.15 27.64 13.17
CA TYR A 233 25.43 27.86 14.59
C TYR A 233 25.14 26.65 15.46
N PHE A 234 24.66 25.55 14.88
CA PHE A 234 24.40 24.33 15.65
C PHE A 234 25.72 23.77 16.24
N PRO A 235 25.78 23.52 17.57
CA PRO A 235 27.01 23.04 18.20
C PRO A 235 27.44 21.70 17.60
N ALA A 236 28.68 21.59 17.13
CA ALA A 236 29.23 20.38 16.51
C ALA A 236 29.14 19.16 17.43
N ARG A 237 29.29 19.34 18.76
CA ARG A 237 29.13 18.24 19.73
C ARG A 237 27.70 17.72 19.81
N LEU A 238 26.71 18.63 19.74
CA LEU A 238 25.29 18.25 19.75
C LEU A 238 24.93 17.49 18.47
N ARG A 239 25.35 18.01 17.31
CA ARG A 239 25.18 17.37 16.00
C ARG A 239 25.80 15.97 15.98
N LYS A 240 27.04 15.82 16.45
CA LYS A 240 27.68 14.51 16.54
C LYS A 240 26.88 13.55 17.41
N ARG A 241 26.44 13.97 18.61
CA ARG A 241 25.61 13.15 19.50
C ARG A 241 24.29 12.74 18.83
N ALA A 242 23.67 13.63 18.07
CA ALA A 242 22.43 13.35 17.35
C ALA A 242 22.65 12.32 16.23
N ILE A 243 23.76 12.44 15.48
CA ILE A 243 24.16 11.44 14.45
C ILE A 243 24.46 10.10 15.11
N ASP A 244 25.21 10.07 16.21
CA ASP A 244 25.50 8.84 16.96
C ASP A 244 24.19 8.15 17.43
N SER A 245 23.21 8.95 17.91
CA SER A 245 21.88 8.43 18.29
C SER A 245 21.10 7.89 17.10
N ALA A 246 21.13 8.56 15.95
CA ALA A 246 20.50 8.08 14.72
C ALA A 246 21.14 6.76 14.23
N MET A 247 22.47 6.69 14.28
CA MET A 247 23.22 5.47 13.96
C MET A 247 22.83 4.29 14.85
N GLN A 248 22.80 4.50 16.17
CA GLN A 248 22.37 3.47 17.10
C GLN A 248 20.95 3.03 16.79
N TRP A 249 20.03 3.94 16.59
CA TRP A 249 18.64 3.67 16.27
C TRP A 249 18.48 2.82 14.99
N VAL A 250 19.24 3.16 13.92
CA VAL A 250 19.25 2.39 12.66
C VAL A 250 19.82 0.99 12.89
N ASN A 251 20.96 0.88 13.58
CA ASN A 251 21.62 -0.39 13.79
C ASN A 251 20.77 -1.40 14.58
N GLU A 252 20.00 -0.92 15.56
CA GLU A 252 19.06 -1.76 16.32
C GLU A 252 17.92 -2.30 15.44
N ARG A 253 17.58 -1.64 14.35
CA ARG A 253 16.45 -1.94 13.44
C ARG A 253 16.88 -2.47 12.07
N LEU A 254 18.17 -2.73 11.87
CA LEU A 254 18.63 -3.48 10.69
C LEU A 254 18.20 -4.94 10.83
N ASN A 255 17.30 -5.38 9.99
CA ASN A 255 16.73 -6.73 10.01
C ASN A 255 17.60 -7.72 9.20
N GLY A 256 18.92 -7.65 9.33
CA GLY A 256 19.84 -8.47 8.55
C GLY A 256 19.63 -8.26 7.04
N GLU A 257 19.44 -9.35 6.31
CA GLU A 257 19.23 -9.32 4.85
C GLU A 257 17.86 -8.77 4.42
N ASP A 258 16.96 -8.43 5.35
CA ASP A 258 15.69 -7.78 5.04
C ASP A 258 15.75 -6.26 5.19
N GLY A 259 16.86 -5.73 5.70
CA GLY A 259 17.20 -4.32 5.73
C GLY A 259 16.35 -3.46 6.66
N LEU A 260 16.63 -2.18 6.71
CA LEU A 260 15.94 -1.24 7.58
C LEU A 260 14.46 -1.10 7.21
N GLY A 261 13.58 -1.40 8.18
CA GLY A 261 12.12 -1.33 8.00
C GLY A 261 11.58 -2.27 6.92
N ALA A 262 12.44 -3.09 6.31
CA ALA A 262 12.13 -4.01 5.22
C ALA A 262 11.39 -3.36 4.03
N ILE A 263 11.66 -2.08 3.77
CA ILE A 263 11.13 -1.31 2.64
C ILE A 263 12.25 -0.57 1.90
N PHE A 264 12.19 -0.53 0.57
CA PHE A 264 13.25 0.02 -0.28
C PHE A 264 13.71 1.43 0.13
N PRO A 265 12.84 2.43 0.37
CA PRO A 265 13.32 3.78 0.68
C PRO A 265 14.16 3.85 1.95
N ALA A 266 13.80 3.10 2.99
CA ALA A 266 14.55 3.04 4.23
C ALA A 266 15.89 2.33 4.05
N MET A 267 15.91 1.21 3.30
CA MET A 267 17.13 0.48 2.95
C MET A 267 18.09 1.36 2.16
N ALA A 268 17.62 2.03 1.10
CA ALA A 268 18.42 2.90 0.25
C ALA A 268 19.02 4.07 1.05
N ASN A 269 18.21 4.71 1.89
CA ASN A 269 18.67 5.81 2.75
C ASN A 269 19.70 5.34 3.78
N SER A 270 19.56 4.14 4.33
CA SER A 270 20.54 3.59 5.28
C SER A 270 21.88 3.29 4.61
N VAL A 271 21.88 2.75 3.40
CA VAL A 271 23.11 2.52 2.61
C VAL A 271 23.82 3.84 2.30
N MET A 272 23.07 4.85 1.84
CA MET A 272 23.63 6.19 1.58
C MET A 272 24.15 6.84 2.86
N MET A 273 23.48 6.64 3.99
CA MET A 273 23.93 7.13 5.30
C MET A 273 25.26 6.49 5.72
N PHE A 274 25.40 5.17 5.62
CA PHE A 274 26.66 4.48 5.93
C PHE A 274 27.78 4.94 5.01
N ASP A 275 27.51 5.10 3.71
CA ASP A 275 28.49 5.65 2.76
C ASP A 275 28.92 7.08 3.13
N ALA A 276 27.98 7.98 3.44
CA ALA A 276 28.26 9.36 3.84
C ALA A 276 29.04 9.47 5.16
N LEU A 277 28.89 8.50 6.04
CA LEU A 277 29.63 8.40 7.30
C LEU A 277 31.02 7.74 7.13
N GLY A 278 31.37 7.34 5.90
CA GLY A 278 32.70 6.80 5.59
C GLY A 278 32.88 5.31 5.91
N TYR A 279 31.80 4.56 6.10
CA TYR A 279 31.89 3.09 6.25
C TYR A 279 32.41 2.47 4.96
N ALA A 280 33.39 1.57 5.05
CA ALA A 280 33.88 0.82 3.90
C ALA A 280 32.79 -0.07 3.28
N GLU A 281 32.91 -0.43 1.99
CA GLU A 281 31.91 -1.23 1.29
C GLU A 281 31.73 -2.62 1.89
N ASP A 282 32.80 -3.20 2.42
CA ASP A 282 32.84 -4.49 3.10
C ASP A 282 32.50 -4.42 4.59
N HIS A 283 32.24 -3.23 5.12
CA HIS A 283 31.78 -3.09 6.52
C HIS A 283 30.47 -3.88 6.71
N PRO A 284 30.37 -4.78 7.70
CA PRO A 284 29.26 -5.72 7.82
C PRO A 284 27.86 -5.09 7.74
N GLN A 285 27.65 -3.95 8.40
CA GLN A 285 26.37 -3.24 8.41
C GLN A 285 26.04 -2.63 7.04
N ARG A 286 27.03 -2.01 6.35
CA ARG A 286 26.83 -1.44 5.02
C ARG A 286 26.61 -2.54 3.97
N ALA A 287 27.42 -3.60 4.02
CA ALA A 287 27.33 -4.72 3.08
C ALA A 287 25.98 -5.45 3.18
N ILE A 288 25.50 -5.72 4.42
CA ILE A 288 24.21 -6.40 4.62
C ILE A 288 23.04 -5.50 4.21
N ALA A 289 23.09 -4.20 4.53
CA ALA A 289 22.09 -3.24 4.09
C ALA A 289 22.05 -3.10 2.56
N ARG A 290 23.20 -3.17 1.89
CA ARG A 290 23.27 -3.16 0.42
C ARG A 290 22.69 -4.43 -0.18
N LYS A 291 23.00 -5.59 0.39
CA LYS A 291 22.48 -6.90 -0.03
C LYS A 291 20.96 -6.98 0.09
N SER A 292 20.36 -6.36 1.12
CA SER A 292 18.91 -6.37 1.32
C SER A 292 18.16 -5.74 0.14
N ILE A 293 18.72 -4.71 -0.50
CA ILE A 293 18.14 -4.06 -1.67
C ILE A 293 18.15 -5.00 -2.89
N GLU A 294 19.20 -5.80 -3.07
CA GLU A 294 19.29 -6.74 -4.19
C GLU A 294 18.20 -7.81 -4.13
N ARG A 295 17.78 -8.20 -2.92
CA ARG A 295 16.68 -9.17 -2.73
C ARG A 295 15.32 -8.65 -3.17
N LEU A 296 15.16 -7.34 -3.37
CA LEU A 296 13.94 -6.74 -3.88
C LEU A 296 13.87 -6.77 -5.42
N LEU A 297 14.92 -7.19 -6.12
CA LEU A 297 14.91 -7.25 -7.57
C LEU A 297 14.05 -8.39 -8.08
N ALA A 298 13.10 -8.06 -8.96
CA ALA A 298 12.39 -9.00 -9.80
C ALA A 298 13.04 -8.98 -11.20
N VAL A 299 13.73 -10.05 -11.57
CA VAL A 299 14.47 -10.14 -12.83
C VAL A 299 13.82 -11.17 -13.72
N HIS A 300 13.21 -10.73 -14.81
CA HIS A 300 12.59 -11.56 -15.83
C HIS A 300 13.50 -11.70 -17.07
N ALA A 301 13.03 -12.47 -18.06
CA ALA A 301 13.81 -12.68 -19.29
C ALA A 301 14.08 -11.37 -20.03
N HIS A 302 13.08 -10.48 -20.13
CA HIS A 302 13.11 -9.27 -20.95
C HIS A 302 13.14 -7.97 -20.18
N GLU A 303 12.65 -7.95 -18.95
CA GLU A 303 12.55 -6.76 -18.09
C GLU A 303 12.95 -7.08 -16.66
N ALA A 304 13.26 -6.04 -15.88
CA ALA A 304 13.50 -6.14 -14.45
C ALA A 304 12.99 -4.88 -13.75
N TYR A 305 12.63 -5.03 -12.48
CA TYR A 305 12.29 -3.90 -11.61
C TYR A 305 12.63 -4.21 -10.16
N CYS A 306 12.87 -3.16 -9.39
CA CYS A 306 13.01 -3.27 -7.94
C CYS A 306 11.65 -3.12 -7.29
N GLN A 307 11.31 -4.02 -6.35
CA GLN A 307 10.09 -4.01 -5.58
C GLN A 307 10.19 -3.05 -4.39
N PRO A 308 9.08 -2.47 -3.90
CA PRO A 308 9.10 -1.63 -2.70
C PRO A 308 9.36 -2.42 -1.42
N CYS A 309 8.89 -3.64 -1.35
CA CYS A 309 9.06 -4.62 -0.28
C CYS A 309 8.57 -5.99 -0.75
N VAL A 310 8.63 -6.99 0.10
CA VAL A 310 8.02 -8.32 -0.07
C VAL A 310 7.10 -8.64 1.10
N SER A 311 6.10 -9.50 0.89
CA SER A 311 5.00 -9.77 1.82
C SER A 311 4.81 -11.27 2.16
N PRO A 312 5.86 -12.01 2.52
CA PRO A 312 5.77 -13.46 2.64
C PRO A 312 4.83 -13.93 3.77
N ILE A 313 4.72 -13.19 4.86
CA ILE A 313 3.81 -13.53 5.97
C ILE A 313 2.36 -13.37 5.52
N TRP A 314 2.04 -12.22 4.92
CA TRP A 314 0.73 -11.92 4.36
C TRP A 314 0.32 -12.91 3.26
N ASP A 315 1.19 -13.13 2.29
CA ASP A 315 0.95 -14.01 1.15
C ASP A 315 0.71 -15.46 1.61
N THR A 316 1.51 -15.94 2.57
CA THR A 316 1.35 -17.28 3.12
C THR A 316 0.06 -17.40 3.92
N GLY A 317 -0.24 -16.45 4.80
CA GLY A 317 -1.46 -16.42 5.60
C GLY A 317 -2.72 -16.49 4.74
N LEU A 318 -2.82 -15.61 3.75
CA LEU A 318 -3.97 -15.57 2.82
C LEU A 318 -4.07 -16.81 1.93
N THR A 319 -2.92 -17.32 1.45
CA THR A 319 -2.93 -18.55 0.65
C THR A 319 -3.39 -19.74 1.47
N CYS A 320 -2.98 -19.85 2.74
CA CYS A 320 -3.49 -20.88 3.65
C CYS A 320 -5.02 -20.79 3.78
N HIS A 321 -5.59 -19.60 3.97
CA HIS A 321 -7.05 -19.44 4.01
C HIS A 321 -7.72 -19.90 2.72
N ALA A 322 -7.19 -19.52 1.54
CA ALA A 322 -7.74 -19.91 0.26
C ALA A 322 -7.71 -21.43 0.06
N LEU A 323 -6.62 -22.10 0.43
CA LEU A 323 -6.47 -23.54 0.35
C LEU A 323 -7.39 -24.28 1.33
N LEU A 324 -7.53 -23.78 2.56
CA LEU A 324 -8.48 -24.30 3.54
C LEU A 324 -9.92 -24.17 3.06
N GLU A 325 -10.26 -23.08 2.37
CA GLU A 325 -11.56 -22.89 1.76
C GLU A 325 -11.76 -23.79 0.54
N ALA A 326 -10.74 -23.96 -0.33
CA ALA A 326 -10.76 -24.89 -1.43
C ALA A 326 -10.99 -26.34 -0.95
N GLY A 327 -10.41 -26.70 0.18
CA GLY A 327 -10.55 -28.02 0.82
C GLY A 327 -9.89 -29.15 0.00
N GLY A 328 -10.04 -30.37 0.50
CA GLY A 328 -9.34 -31.54 -0.02
C GLY A 328 -8.04 -31.78 0.72
N GLU A 329 -7.67 -33.05 0.93
CA GLU A 329 -6.53 -33.46 1.77
C GLU A 329 -5.22 -32.78 1.35
N HIS A 330 -4.95 -32.77 0.05
CA HIS A 330 -3.70 -32.20 -0.47
C HIS A 330 -3.62 -30.68 -0.20
N ALA A 331 -4.66 -29.91 -0.49
CA ALA A 331 -4.66 -28.46 -0.27
C ALA A 331 -4.53 -28.12 1.23
N VAL A 332 -5.24 -28.86 2.09
CA VAL A 332 -5.15 -28.69 3.54
C VAL A 332 -3.75 -29.03 4.06
N ALA A 333 -3.12 -30.10 3.57
CA ALA A 333 -1.77 -30.48 3.95
C ALA A 333 -0.73 -29.41 3.54
N GLN A 334 -0.88 -28.79 2.35
CA GLN A 334 0.01 -27.73 1.92
C GLN A 334 -0.24 -26.42 2.70
N ALA A 335 -1.49 -26.09 3.03
CA ALA A 335 -1.80 -24.99 3.95
C ALA A 335 -1.14 -25.21 5.31
N ARG A 336 -1.15 -26.42 5.84
CA ARG A 336 -0.48 -26.78 7.10
C ARG A 336 1.03 -26.49 7.04
N LYS A 337 1.73 -26.87 5.96
CA LYS A 337 3.14 -26.53 5.78
C LYS A 337 3.39 -25.02 5.83
N GLY A 338 2.50 -24.24 5.21
CA GLY A 338 2.58 -22.77 5.30
C GLY A 338 2.42 -22.25 6.73
N LEU A 339 1.53 -22.83 7.51
CA LEU A 339 1.34 -22.46 8.91
C LEU A 339 2.52 -22.91 9.80
N ASP A 340 3.11 -24.08 9.53
CA ASP A 340 4.31 -24.53 10.19
C ASP A 340 5.52 -23.63 9.88
N TRP A 341 5.58 -23.05 8.68
CA TRP A 341 6.56 -22.03 8.32
C TRP A 341 6.32 -20.69 9.05
N LEU A 342 5.04 -20.30 9.26
CA LEU A 342 4.65 -19.06 9.96
C LEU A 342 4.93 -19.13 11.48
N ALA A 343 4.68 -20.27 12.13
CA ALA A 343 4.71 -20.40 13.57
C ALA A 343 6.02 -19.91 14.22
N PRO A 344 7.24 -20.30 13.77
CA PRO A 344 8.50 -19.86 14.35
C PRO A 344 8.84 -18.39 14.04
N ARG A 345 8.06 -17.70 13.20
CA ARG A 345 8.25 -16.29 12.83
C ARG A 345 7.44 -15.32 13.67
N GLN A 346 6.71 -15.84 14.67
CA GLN A 346 6.05 -15.00 15.66
C GLN A 346 7.10 -14.24 16.48
N VAL A 347 6.94 -12.93 16.59
CA VAL A 347 7.82 -12.07 17.38
C VAL A 347 7.44 -12.22 18.85
N LEU A 348 8.32 -12.83 19.65
CA LEU A 348 8.05 -13.14 21.07
C LEU A 348 9.00 -12.42 22.05
N ASP A 349 10.14 -11.94 21.57
CA ASP A 349 11.28 -11.44 22.37
C ASP A 349 11.64 -9.98 22.09
N VAL A 350 11.30 -9.44 20.90
CA VAL A 350 11.60 -8.07 20.55
C VAL A 350 10.47 -7.14 20.96
N ARG A 351 10.80 -6.17 21.79
CA ARG A 351 9.91 -5.07 22.19
C ARG A 351 10.13 -3.90 21.22
N GLY A 352 9.34 -3.84 20.17
CA GLY A 352 9.45 -2.85 19.11
C GLY A 352 8.97 -1.43 19.48
N ASP A 353 8.91 -0.56 18.49
CA ASP A 353 8.55 0.86 18.68
C ASP A 353 7.10 1.07 19.16
N TRP A 354 6.20 0.13 18.88
CA TRP A 354 4.82 0.10 19.37
C TRP A 354 4.73 0.18 20.90
N THR A 355 5.77 -0.24 21.63
CA THR A 355 5.86 -0.14 23.09
C THR A 355 5.88 1.31 23.59
N ALA A 356 6.14 2.28 22.75
CA ALA A 356 6.04 3.70 23.11
C ALA A 356 4.65 4.06 23.67
N ARG A 357 3.60 3.33 23.24
CA ARG A 357 2.21 3.49 23.71
C ARG A 357 1.72 2.34 24.57
N ARG A 358 2.33 1.17 24.46
CA ARG A 358 1.92 -0.09 25.11
C ARG A 358 3.10 -0.72 25.86
N GLY A 359 3.67 0.06 26.79
CA GLY A 359 4.90 -0.29 27.50
C GLY A 359 4.89 -1.61 28.25
N ASP A 360 3.74 -2.06 28.77
CA ASP A 360 3.61 -3.29 29.56
C ASP A 360 3.18 -4.50 28.72
N LEU A 361 2.78 -4.27 27.46
CA LEU A 361 2.31 -5.33 26.59
C LEU A 361 3.47 -6.21 26.12
N ARG A 362 3.28 -7.53 26.17
CA ARG A 362 4.28 -8.51 25.68
C ARG A 362 4.17 -8.64 24.16
N PRO A 363 5.30 -8.83 23.42
CA PRO A 363 5.26 -9.09 22.00
C PRO A 363 4.52 -10.38 21.66
N GLY A 364 3.90 -10.47 20.48
CA GLY A 364 3.09 -11.63 20.12
C GLY A 364 2.57 -11.62 18.67
N GLY A 365 2.95 -10.62 17.86
CA GLY A 365 2.52 -10.49 16.49
C GLY A 365 3.51 -11.07 15.47
N TRP A 366 3.15 -10.99 14.18
CA TRP A 366 4.00 -11.28 13.03
C TRP A 366 4.26 -10.00 12.25
N ALA A 367 5.46 -9.89 11.69
CA ALA A 367 5.77 -8.85 10.73
C ALA A 367 5.09 -9.14 9.37
N PHE A 368 4.98 -8.13 8.51
CA PHE A 368 4.51 -8.29 7.13
C PHE A 368 5.58 -8.95 6.23
N GLN A 369 6.84 -8.64 6.47
CA GLN A 369 8.01 -9.11 5.72
C GLN A 369 8.64 -10.36 6.37
N TYR A 370 9.74 -10.88 5.81
CA TYR A 370 10.47 -12.02 6.40
C TYR A 370 11.00 -11.72 7.80
N ALA A 371 11.61 -10.55 7.98
CA ALA A 371 12.08 -10.07 9.26
C ALA A 371 11.87 -8.55 9.39
N ASN A 372 11.09 -8.16 10.38
CA ASN A 372 10.89 -6.77 10.78
C ASN A 372 10.37 -6.73 12.22
N ALA A 373 11.14 -7.35 13.14
CA ALA A 373 10.67 -7.66 14.49
C ALA A 373 10.32 -6.43 15.34
N HIS A 374 10.85 -5.25 15.03
CA HIS A 374 10.46 -4.01 15.70
C HIS A 374 9.05 -3.51 15.30
N TYR A 375 8.49 -4.04 14.21
CA TYR A 375 7.24 -3.58 13.61
C TYR A 375 6.34 -4.76 13.21
N PRO A 376 5.87 -5.58 14.18
CA PRO A 376 4.84 -6.58 13.88
C PRO A 376 3.56 -5.88 13.41
N ASP A 377 2.88 -6.52 12.45
CA ASP A 377 1.67 -6.01 11.81
C ASP A 377 0.42 -6.63 12.46
N VAL A 378 -0.51 -5.78 12.87
CA VAL A 378 -1.78 -6.19 13.51
C VAL A 378 -2.66 -6.95 12.53
N ASP A 379 -2.72 -6.51 11.27
CA ASP A 379 -3.54 -7.11 10.22
C ASP A 379 -3.03 -8.50 9.85
N ASP A 380 -1.70 -8.63 9.60
CA ASP A 380 -1.04 -9.92 9.35
C ASP A 380 -1.23 -10.90 10.51
N THR A 381 -1.04 -10.41 11.73
CA THR A 381 -1.22 -11.22 12.93
C THR A 381 -2.63 -11.79 13.02
N ALA A 382 -3.66 -10.99 12.75
CA ALA A 382 -5.04 -11.45 12.78
C ALA A 382 -5.30 -12.52 11.70
N VAL A 383 -4.78 -12.32 10.48
CA VAL A 383 -4.91 -13.29 9.38
C VAL A 383 -4.24 -14.63 9.72
N VAL A 384 -3.00 -14.59 10.23
CA VAL A 384 -2.25 -15.80 10.62
C VAL A 384 -2.98 -16.57 11.70
N VAL A 385 -3.46 -15.90 12.75
CA VAL A 385 -4.21 -16.52 13.87
C VAL A 385 -5.48 -17.21 13.36
N MET A 386 -6.27 -16.53 12.51
CA MET A 386 -7.49 -17.12 11.96
C MET A 386 -7.19 -18.39 11.12
N ALA A 387 -6.09 -18.40 10.36
CA ALA A 387 -5.70 -19.58 9.60
C ALA A 387 -5.24 -20.73 10.50
N MET A 388 -4.47 -20.45 11.54
CA MET A 388 -4.03 -21.43 12.54
C MET A 388 -5.21 -22.07 13.26
N ASP A 389 -6.15 -21.25 13.72
CA ASP A 389 -7.34 -21.71 14.44
C ASP A 389 -8.24 -22.62 13.54
N ARG A 390 -8.36 -22.30 12.26
CA ARG A 390 -9.13 -23.10 11.30
C ARG A 390 -8.51 -24.46 10.99
N THR A 391 -7.21 -24.62 11.15
CA THR A 391 -6.47 -25.81 10.71
C THR A 391 -6.27 -26.81 11.85
N ALA A 392 -5.60 -26.38 12.93
CA ALA A 392 -5.27 -27.24 14.07
C ALA A 392 -5.07 -26.38 15.32
N PRO A 393 -6.15 -25.87 15.94
CA PRO A 393 -6.04 -24.92 17.06
C PRO A 393 -5.24 -25.46 18.25
N GLY A 394 -5.25 -26.76 18.45
CA GLY A 394 -4.48 -27.40 19.53
C GLY A 394 -2.96 -27.28 19.34
N ASP A 395 -2.49 -27.45 18.10
CA ASP A 395 -1.05 -27.42 17.78
C ASP A 395 -0.47 -25.99 17.86
N PHE A 396 -1.29 -24.98 17.53
CA PHE A 396 -0.89 -23.57 17.51
C PHE A 396 -1.38 -22.78 18.71
N ARG A 397 -1.90 -23.45 19.74
CA ARG A 397 -2.58 -22.81 20.86
C ARG A 397 -1.76 -21.70 21.52
N ALA A 398 -0.49 -21.96 21.81
CA ALA A 398 0.38 -20.97 22.46
C ALA A 398 0.59 -19.72 21.59
N SER A 399 0.77 -19.90 20.28
CA SER A 399 0.89 -18.80 19.32
C SER A 399 -0.38 -17.98 19.20
N ILE A 400 -1.54 -18.65 19.13
CA ILE A 400 -2.86 -18.02 19.07
C ILE A 400 -3.13 -17.20 20.33
N GLU A 401 -2.93 -17.77 21.53
CA GLU A 401 -3.17 -17.08 22.79
C GLU A 401 -2.27 -15.85 22.96
N ARG A 402 -1.00 -15.96 22.58
CA ARG A 402 -0.05 -14.86 22.63
C ARG A 402 -0.41 -13.72 21.66
N ALA A 403 -0.78 -14.05 20.45
CA ALA A 403 -1.22 -13.06 19.46
C ALA A 403 -2.53 -12.39 19.85
N ARG A 404 -3.47 -13.15 20.40
CA ARG A 404 -4.74 -12.62 20.93
C ARG A 404 -4.48 -11.58 22.04
N GLU A 405 -3.57 -11.88 22.98
CA GLU A 405 -3.18 -10.92 24.04
C GLU A 405 -2.60 -9.65 23.40
N TRP A 406 -1.69 -9.81 22.42
CA TRP A 406 -1.03 -8.69 21.78
C TRP A 406 -2.01 -7.82 20.98
N ILE A 407 -2.89 -8.42 20.17
CA ILE A 407 -3.90 -7.68 19.40
C ILE A 407 -4.86 -6.94 20.35
N ALA A 408 -5.36 -7.59 21.38
CA ALA A 408 -6.25 -6.94 22.34
C ALA A 408 -5.57 -5.72 23.01
N GLY A 409 -4.27 -5.85 23.35
CA GLY A 409 -3.48 -4.77 23.93
C GLY A 409 -3.13 -3.63 22.97
N MET A 410 -3.12 -3.89 21.66
CA MET A 410 -2.86 -2.88 20.61
C MET A 410 -4.08 -2.03 20.25
N GLN A 411 -5.26 -2.32 20.83
CA GLN A 411 -6.46 -1.52 20.56
C GLN A 411 -6.25 -0.05 20.97
N SER A 412 -6.56 0.87 20.08
CA SER A 412 -6.49 2.31 20.32
C SER A 412 -7.62 2.77 21.26
N SER A 413 -7.46 3.96 21.84
CA SER A 413 -8.41 4.55 22.79
C SER A 413 -9.81 4.79 22.19
N ASN A 414 -9.89 4.99 20.87
CA ASN A 414 -11.15 5.13 20.13
C ASN A 414 -11.85 3.77 19.83
N GLY A 415 -11.28 2.64 20.24
CA GLY A 415 -11.85 1.31 20.05
C GLY A 415 -11.41 0.59 18.78
N ALA A 416 -10.60 1.20 17.92
CA ALA A 416 -10.14 0.63 16.65
C ALA A 416 -8.66 0.24 16.70
N TRP A 417 -8.13 -0.30 15.60
CA TRP A 417 -6.71 -0.66 15.45
C TRP A 417 -6.07 0.02 14.25
N GLY A 418 -4.84 0.55 14.43
CA GLY A 418 -3.88 0.79 13.38
C GLY A 418 -3.13 -0.49 13.00
N ALA A 419 -2.36 -0.44 11.92
CA ALA A 419 -1.63 -1.63 11.48
C ALA A 419 -0.38 -1.91 12.34
N PHE A 420 0.30 -0.89 12.86
CA PHE A 420 1.57 -1.03 13.58
C PHE A 420 1.63 -0.28 14.91
N ASP A 421 0.92 0.83 15.02
CA ASP A 421 0.96 1.72 16.17
C ASP A 421 -0.44 1.88 16.81
N ALA A 422 -0.52 1.92 18.13
CA ALA A 422 -1.74 2.31 18.83
C ALA A 422 -1.78 3.84 19.03
N ASP A 423 -3.00 4.41 18.98
CA ASP A 423 -3.23 5.85 19.25
C ASP A 423 -2.37 6.80 18.39
N ASN A 424 -2.08 6.45 17.14
CA ASN A 424 -1.26 7.26 16.24
C ASN A 424 -2.12 8.24 15.41
N GLU A 425 -2.79 9.18 16.10
CA GLU A 425 -3.76 10.12 15.53
C GLU A 425 -3.31 11.59 15.59
N TYR A 426 -2.00 11.83 15.44
CA TYR A 426 -1.44 13.18 15.47
C TYR A 426 -1.61 13.92 14.15
N TYR A 427 -2.84 14.07 13.66
CA TYR A 427 -3.18 14.57 12.31
C TYR A 427 -2.55 15.93 11.94
N TYR A 428 -2.17 16.77 12.91
CA TYR A 428 -1.44 18.01 12.63
C TYR A 428 -0.08 17.76 11.96
N LEU A 429 0.53 16.59 12.20
CA LEU A 429 1.82 16.20 11.60
C LEU A 429 1.70 15.93 10.09
N ASN A 430 0.52 15.60 9.57
CA ASN A 430 0.32 15.45 8.13
C ASN A 430 0.54 16.76 7.35
N ASN A 431 0.68 17.90 8.04
CA ASN A 431 0.97 19.18 7.44
C ASN A 431 2.47 19.52 7.38
N ILE A 432 3.38 18.69 7.93
CA ILE A 432 4.81 18.92 7.78
C ILE A 432 5.25 18.66 6.32
N PRO A 433 6.32 19.32 5.84
CA PRO A 433 6.80 19.15 4.46
C PRO A 433 7.18 17.71 4.08
N PHE A 434 7.52 16.88 5.06
CA PHE A 434 7.93 15.47 4.89
C PHE A 434 6.78 14.48 5.00
N ALA A 435 5.53 14.93 5.11
CA ALA A 435 4.37 14.07 5.05
C ALA A 435 4.05 13.72 3.59
N ASP A 436 4.65 12.64 3.08
CA ASP A 436 4.41 12.20 1.72
C ASP A 436 2.94 11.82 1.53
N HIS A 437 2.29 12.45 0.56
CA HIS A 437 0.86 12.27 0.28
C HIS A 437 -0.06 12.34 1.52
N GLY A 438 0.38 12.95 2.64
CA GLY A 438 -0.36 12.98 3.91
C GLY A 438 -0.35 11.66 4.68
N ALA A 439 0.49 10.70 4.33
CA ALA A 439 0.54 9.36 4.92
C ALA A 439 1.64 9.21 5.99
N LEU A 440 1.86 10.23 6.80
CA LEU A 440 2.90 10.24 7.84
C LEU A 440 2.54 9.40 9.06
N LEU A 441 1.25 9.17 9.30
CA LEU A 441 0.71 8.53 10.48
C LEU A 441 0.20 7.12 10.18
N ASP A 442 0.03 6.32 11.21
CA ASP A 442 -0.66 5.03 11.21
C ASP A 442 -1.93 5.09 12.08
N PRO A 443 -2.95 5.85 11.68
CA PRO A 443 -4.19 5.91 12.46
C PRO A 443 -4.95 4.60 12.40
N PRO A 444 -5.81 4.32 13.39
CA PRO A 444 -6.79 3.24 13.32
C PRO A 444 -7.68 3.37 12.07
N THR A 445 -7.99 2.23 11.44
CA THR A 445 -8.79 2.18 10.22
C THR A 445 -9.81 1.06 10.24
N GLU A 446 -10.84 1.17 9.41
CA GLU A 446 -11.99 0.27 9.38
C GLU A 446 -11.61 -1.13 8.91
N ASP A 447 -10.72 -1.23 7.93
CA ASP A 447 -10.25 -2.51 7.37
C ASP A 447 -9.44 -3.33 8.39
N VAL A 448 -8.47 -2.72 9.08
CA VAL A 448 -7.69 -3.39 10.14
C VAL A 448 -8.59 -3.73 11.34
N THR A 449 -9.46 -2.80 11.74
CA THR A 449 -10.40 -3.01 12.84
C THR A 449 -11.35 -4.17 12.57
N ALA A 450 -11.88 -4.25 11.34
CA ALA A 450 -12.75 -5.36 10.92
C ALA A 450 -12.03 -6.70 11.00
N ARG A 451 -10.74 -6.74 10.63
CA ARG A 451 -9.93 -7.96 10.71
C ARG A 451 -9.71 -8.42 12.16
N CYS A 452 -9.40 -7.48 13.06
CA CYS A 452 -9.26 -7.78 14.48
C CYS A 452 -10.56 -8.30 15.09
N ILE A 453 -11.70 -7.69 14.75
CA ILE A 453 -13.03 -8.20 15.17
C ILE A 453 -13.22 -9.64 14.70
N SER A 454 -12.98 -9.91 13.42
CA SER A 454 -13.17 -11.25 12.85
C SER A 454 -12.32 -12.29 13.56
N MET A 455 -11.05 -11.97 13.85
CA MET A 455 -10.17 -12.85 14.60
C MET A 455 -10.68 -13.10 16.03
N LEU A 456 -10.98 -12.05 16.80
CA LEU A 456 -11.42 -12.18 18.19
C LEU A 456 -12.71 -12.98 18.29
N VAL A 457 -13.66 -12.73 17.39
CA VAL A 457 -14.94 -13.44 17.34
C VAL A 457 -14.76 -14.91 16.93
N GLN A 458 -13.87 -15.19 15.98
CA GLN A 458 -13.54 -16.58 15.63
C GLN A 458 -12.99 -17.35 16.82
N LEU A 459 -12.20 -16.69 17.69
CA LEU A 459 -11.67 -17.26 18.94
C LEU A 459 -12.72 -17.34 20.06
N GLY A 460 -13.98 -17.02 19.79
CA GLY A 460 -15.10 -17.17 20.72
C GLY A 460 -15.46 -15.91 21.52
N GLU A 461 -14.83 -14.76 21.26
CA GLU A 461 -15.23 -13.50 21.88
C GLU A 461 -16.51 -12.96 21.25
N THR A 462 -17.31 -12.27 22.04
CA THR A 462 -18.55 -11.62 21.60
C THR A 462 -18.60 -10.19 22.11
N ALA A 463 -19.51 -9.37 21.57
CA ALA A 463 -19.72 -8.01 22.08
C ALA A 463 -20.16 -7.99 23.57
N GLN A 464 -20.73 -9.10 24.07
CA GLN A 464 -21.14 -9.26 25.49
C GLN A 464 -19.99 -9.68 26.38
N SER A 465 -19.07 -10.52 25.90
CA SER A 465 -17.95 -11.06 26.68
C SER A 465 -16.67 -10.23 26.56
N SER A 466 -16.54 -9.38 25.54
CA SER A 466 -15.32 -8.62 25.23
C SER A 466 -15.64 -7.14 24.99
N ASP A 467 -15.09 -6.29 25.86
CA ASP A 467 -15.17 -4.83 25.69
C ASP A 467 -14.43 -4.38 24.41
N ALA A 468 -13.36 -5.06 24.05
CA ALA A 468 -12.62 -4.78 22.82
C ALA A 468 -13.49 -4.97 21.57
N VAL A 469 -14.20 -6.09 21.47
CA VAL A 469 -15.13 -6.35 20.36
C VAL A 469 -16.28 -5.33 20.35
N ARG A 470 -16.86 -5.03 21.51
CA ARG A 470 -17.97 -4.06 21.61
C ARG A 470 -17.55 -2.66 21.11
N ARG A 471 -16.43 -2.13 21.63
CA ARG A 471 -15.92 -0.81 21.24
C ARG A 471 -15.56 -0.74 19.76
N ALA A 472 -15.00 -1.81 19.21
CA ALA A 472 -14.66 -1.89 17.81
C ALA A 472 -15.90 -1.90 16.89
N LEU A 473 -16.96 -2.60 17.27
CA LEU A 473 -18.25 -2.55 16.57
C LEU A 473 -18.88 -1.16 16.62
N ASP A 474 -18.77 -0.47 17.77
CA ASP A 474 -19.26 0.90 17.90
C ASP A 474 -18.45 1.87 17.01
N TYR A 475 -17.12 1.69 16.90
CA TYR A 475 -16.27 2.43 15.97
C TYR A 475 -16.72 2.23 14.52
N LEU A 476 -16.89 0.98 14.07
CA LEU A 476 -17.31 0.69 12.69
C LEU A 476 -18.69 1.29 12.36
N ARG A 477 -19.63 1.30 13.31
CA ARG A 477 -20.93 1.97 13.12
C ARG A 477 -20.78 3.48 12.98
N GLY A 478 -19.89 4.08 13.79
CA GLY A 478 -19.64 5.51 13.79
C GLY A 478 -18.90 6.03 12.56
N THR A 479 -18.17 5.17 11.86
CA THR A 479 -17.35 5.55 10.69
C THR A 479 -17.98 5.18 9.35
N GLN A 480 -19.20 4.57 9.34
CA GLN A 480 -19.90 4.32 8.09
C GLN A 480 -20.18 5.65 7.36
N MET A 481 -19.77 5.73 6.10
CA MET A 481 -19.98 6.89 5.25
C MET A 481 -21.49 7.09 4.97
N GLN A 482 -21.86 8.29 4.55
CA GLN A 482 -23.27 8.64 4.27
C GLN A 482 -23.87 7.78 3.14
N ASP A 483 -23.05 7.40 2.15
CA ASP A 483 -23.44 6.52 1.06
C ASP A 483 -23.56 5.05 1.47
N GLY A 484 -23.14 4.68 2.68
CA GLY A 484 -23.18 3.32 3.22
C GLY A 484 -21.87 2.55 3.10
N SER A 485 -20.83 3.10 2.49
CA SER A 485 -19.50 2.49 2.36
C SER A 485 -18.64 2.67 3.63
N TRP A 486 -17.50 1.99 3.66
CA TRP A 486 -16.41 2.24 4.61
C TRP A 486 -15.09 2.41 3.88
N TYR A 487 -14.23 3.27 4.44
CA TYR A 487 -12.89 3.50 3.94
C TYR A 487 -11.98 2.29 4.18
N GLY A 488 -11.14 1.97 3.20
CA GLY A 488 -10.09 0.96 3.30
C GLY A 488 -8.74 1.56 3.04
N ARG A 489 -7.84 1.53 4.02
CA ARG A 489 -6.51 2.11 3.89
C ARG A 489 -5.52 1.18 3.20
N TRP A 490 -5.54 -0.09 3.57
CA TRP A 490 -4.51 -1.06 3.19
C TRP A 490 -4.86 -1.84 1.92
N GLY A 491 -6.09 -1.77 1.48
CA GLY A 491 -6.56 -2.21 0.18
C GLY A 491 -7.32 -1.08 -0.51
N MET A 492 -7.35 -1.06 -1.83
CA MET A 492 -8.02 -0.03 -2.62
C MET A 492 -9.50 -0.37 -2.80
N ASN A 493 -10.35 0.47 -2.35
CA ASN A 493 -10.36 1.42 -1.25
C ASN A 493 -11.69 1.25 -0.50
N TYR A 494 -12.80 1.87 -0.97
CA TYR A 494 -14.13 1.76 -0.35
C TYR A 494 -14.77 0.37 -0.59
N ILE A 495 -14.54 -0.28 -1.75
CA ILE A 495 -14.97 -1.67 -1.98
C ILE A 495 -14.28 -2.59 -0.99
N TYR A 496 -12.99 -2.42 -0.77
CA TYR A 496 -12.21 -3.20 0.17
C TYR A 496 -12.63 -2.99 1.62
N GLY A 497 -12.77 -1.73 2.06
CA GLY A 497 -13.20 -1.38 3.41
C GLY A 497 -14.61 -1.90 3.70
N THR A 498 -15.55 -1.68 2.76
CA THR A 498 -16.93 -2.12 2.92
C THR A 498 -17.05 -3.63 3.02
N TRP A 499 -16.34 -4.37 2.16
CA TRP A 499 -16.29 -5.82 2.26
C TRP A 499 -15.72 -6.30 3.60
N SER A 500 -14.58 -5.74 4.05
CA SER A 500 -13.95 -6.12 5.31
C SER A 500 -14.91 -5.94 6.48
N VAL A 501 -15.62 -4.80 6.52
CA VAL A 501 -16.58 -4.49 7.58
C VAL A 501 -17.81 -5.40 7.53
N LEU A 502 -18.37 -5.67 6.34
CA LEU A 502 -19.51 -6.58 6.21
C LEU A 502 -19.17 -7.99 6.71
N CYS A 503 -17.97 -8.49 6.43
CA CYS A 503 -17.49 -9.76 6.97
C CYS A 503 -17.37 -9.75 8.49
N ALA A 504 -16.83 -8.68 9.07
CA ALA A 504 -16.68 -8.55 10.54
C ALA A 504 -18.03 -8.45 11.25
N LEU A 505 -18.97 -7.67 10.73
CA LEU A 505 -20.33 -7.56 11.28
C LEU A 505 -21.06 -8.89 11.22
N ASN A 506 -20.95 -9.64 10.10
CA ASN A 506 -21.51 -10.99 9.96
C ASN A 506 -20.86 -11.97 10.95
N ALA A 507 -19.52 -11.95 11.10
CA ALA A 507 -18.81 -12.78 12.06
C ALA A 507 -19.28 -12.51 13.49
N ALA A 508 -19.45 -11.24 13.85
CA ALA A 508 -19.93 -10.81 15.17
C ALA A 508 -21.42 -11.09 15.42
N GLY A 509 -22.15 -11.64 14.44
CA GLY A 509 -23.56 -12.00 14.55
C GLY A 509 -24.50 -10.80 14.60
N VAL A 510 -24.08 -9.66 14.04
CA VAL A 510 -24.96 -8.50 13.84
C VAL A 510 -26.09 -8.89 12.87
N ASP A 511 -27.31 -8.46 13.19
CA ASP A 511 -28.48 -8.75 12.37
C ASP A 511 -28.29 -8.20 10.95
N GLN A 512 -28.41 -9.06 9.93
CA GLN A 512 -28.30 -8.68 8.54
C GLN A 512 -29.40 -7.70 8.09
N GLY A 513 -30.52 -7.61 8.82
CA GLY A 513 -31.55 -6.59 8.66
C GLY A 513 -31.17 -5.22 9.23
N ALA A 514 -30.05 -5.06 9.93
CA ALA A 514 -29.60 -3.80 10.48
C ALA A 514 -29.32 -2.75 9.41
N SER A 515 -29.43 -1.48 9.79
CA SER A 515 -29.30 -0.34 8.85
C SER A 515 -27.95 -0.31 8.15
N GLU A 516 -26.90 -0.71 8.85
CA GLU A 516 -25.51 -0.75 8.36
C GLU A 516 -25.35 -1.71 7.18
N PHE A 517 -25.94 -2.91 7.29
CA PHE A 517 -25.94 -3.88 6.19
C PHE A 517 -26.74 -3.37 5.00
N ARG A 518 -27.97 -2.89 5.23
CA ARG A 518 -28.84 -2.42 4.13
C ARG A 518 -28.20 -1.30 3.32
N LYS A 519 -27.59 -0.32 3.99
CA LYS A 519 -26.90 0.80 3.30
C LYS A 519 -25.72 0.29 2.49
N ALA A 520 -24.87 -0.56 3.06
CA ALA A 520 -23.69 -1.11 2.38
C ALA A 520 -24.05 -2.00 1.18
N VAL A 521 -25.10 -2.83 1.31
CA VAL A 521 -25.61 -3.64 0.21
C VAL A 521 -26.15 -2.74 -0.92
N ALA A 522 -26.96 -1.73 -0.58
CA ALA A 522 -27.48 -0.78 -1.56
C ALA A 522 -26.33 -0.09 -2.32
N TRP A 523 -25.31 0.37 -1.60
CA TRP A 523 -24.13 0.99 -2.19
C TRP A 523 -23.37 0.03 -3.10
N LEU A 524 -23.05 -1.20 -2.66
CA LEU A 524 -22.35 -2.19 -3.50
C LEU A 524 -23.12 -2.52 -4.78
N VAL A 525 -24.44 -2.59 -4.71
CA VAL A 525 -25.29 -2.82 -5.89
C VAL A 525 -25.26 -1.64 -6.84
N GLU A 526 -25.31 -0.40 -6.31
CA GLU A 526 -25.28 0.84 -7.08
C GLU A 526 -23.97 1.03 -7.85
N VAL A 527 -22.83 0.73 -7.20
CA VAL A 527 -21.51 0.93 -7.81
C VAL A 527 -21.07 -0.21 -8.73
N GLN A 528 -21.89 -1.25 -8.93
CA GLN A 528 -21.61 -2.31 -9.89
C GLN A 528 -21.45 -1.72 -11.30
N ASN A 529 -20.39 -2.09 -12.00
CA ASN A 529 -20.11 -1.61 -13.35
C ASN A 529 -21.06 -2.24 -14.40
N PRO A 530 -21.24 -1.62 -15.59
CA PRO A 530 -22.07 -2.18 -16.67
C PRO A 530 -21.61 -3.56 -17.16
N ASP A 531 -20.30 -3.86 -17.04
CA ASP A 531 -19.73 -5.18 -17.30
C ASP A 531 -20.04 -6.21 -16.20
N SER A 532 -20.78 -5.80 -15.18
CA SER A 532 -21.18 -6.58 -14.00
C SER A 532 -20.07 -6.86 -12.97
N GLY A 533 -18.88 -6.28 -13.13
CA GLY A 533 -17.82 -6.29 -12.11
C GLY A 533 -17.84 -5.07 -11.22
N TRP A 534 -16.80 -4.90 -10.43
CA TRP A 534 -16.55 -3.74 -9.58
C TRP A 534 -15.13 -3.25 -9.78
N GLY A 535 -14.92 -1.92 -9.69
CA GLY A 535 -13.63 -1.31 -9.82
C GLY A 535 -13.57 0.11 -9.29
N GLU A 536 -12.47 0.42 -8.65
CA GLU A 536 -12.02 1.76 -8.27
C GLU A 536 -10.50 1.83 -8.38
N ASP A 537 -9.95 3.02 -8.53
CA ASP A 537 -8.51 3.26 -8.65
C ASP A 537 -7.96 4.17 -7.55
N GLY A 538 -6.67 4.52 -7.63
CA GLY A 538 -6.00 5.35 -6.64
C GLY A 538 -6.55 6.76 -6.50
N SER A 539 -7.42 7.23 -7.42
CA SER A 539 -8.05 8.55 -7.30
C SER A 539 -9.05 8.62 -6.13
N SER A 540 -9.57 7.46 -5.67
CA SER A 540 -10.42 7.38 -4.48
C SER A 540 -9.66 7.65 -3.16
N TYR A 541 -8.32 7.62 -3.16
CA TYR A 541 -7.48 8.06 -2.03
C TYR A 541 -7.25 9.57 -1.98
N LYS A 542 -8.16 10.37 -2.49
CA LYS A 542 -8.04 11.83 -2.38
C LYS A 542 -7.90 12.25 -0.92
N LEU A 543 -7.03 13.23 -0.70
CA LEU A 543 -6.56 13.68 0.61
C LEU A 543 -7.65 14.15 1.60
N ASN A 544 -8.86 14.34 1.13
CA ASN A 544 -10.01 14.70 1.95
C ASN A 544 -11.06 13.57 2.03
N TYR A 545 -10.75 12.38 1.56
CA TYR A 545 -11.65 11.21 1.56
C TYR A 545 -13.03 11.55 1.01
N HIS A 546 -13.08 11.98 -0.26
CA HIS A 546 -14.32 12.44 -0.88
C HIS A 546 -15.29 11.32 -1.29
N GLY A 547 -14.91 10.08 -1.06
CA GLY A 547 -15.71 8.91 -1.40
C GLY A 547 -15.20 8.15 -2.63
N TYR A 548 -15.97 7.12 -2.98
CA TYR A 548 -15.70 6.23 -4.08
C TYR A 548 -15.59 6.94 -5.42
N GLU A 549 -14.61 6.55 -6.23
CA GLU A 549 -14.49 6.97 -7.62
C GLU A 549 -14.45 5.76 -8.54
N LYS A 550 -15.38 5.72 -9.47
CA LYS A 550 -15.60 4.59 -10.38
C LYS A 550 -14.44 4.43 -11.36
N ALA A 551 -13.94 3.21 -11.48
CA ALA A 551 -12.92 2.81 -12.44
C ALA A 551 -13.29 1.48 -13.13
N PRO A 552 -12.54 1.05 -14.16
CA PRO A 552 -12.75 -0.24 -14.80
C PRO A 552 -12.71 -1.41 -13.80
N SER A 553 -13.55 -2.41 -14.02
CA SER A 553 -13.65 -3.59 -13.15
C SER A 553 -12.34 -4.33 -13.05
N THR A 554 -11.97 -4.72 -11.81
CA THR A 554 -10.86 -5.62 -11.54
C THR A 554 -11.37 -6.93 -10.96
N ALA A 555 -10.62 -8.01 -11.14
CA ALA A 555 -11.02 -9.30 -10.61
C ALA A 555 -10.98 -9.36 -9.08
N SER A 556 -10.01 -8.69 -8.44
CA SER A 556 -9.89 -8.61 -6.98
C SER A 556 -11.03 -7.81 -6.35
N GLN A 557 -11.31 -6.61 -6.86
CA GLN A 557 -12.39 -5.77 -6.34
C GLN A 557 -13.77 -6.39 -6.59
N THR A 558 -13.95 -7.06 -7.74
CA THR A 558 -15.16 -7.83 -8.00
C THR A 558 -15.32 -8.97 -6.99
N ALA A 559 -14.23 -9.68 -6.65
CA ALA A 559 -14.29 -10.74 -5.65
C ALA A 559 -14.60 -10.20 -4.25
N TRP A 560 -14.01 -9.07 -3.84
CA TRP A 560 -14.31 -8.42 -2.56
C TRP A 560 -15.77 -7.99 -2.47
N ALA A 561 -16.30 -7.34 -3.51
CA ALA A 561 -17.72 -6.95 -3.53
C ALA A 561 -18.65 -8.19 -3.41
N LEU A 562 -18.34 -9.28 -4.13
CA LEU A 562 -19.09 -10.52 -4.02
C LEU A 562 -19.05 -11.11 -2.60
N LEU A 563 -17.89 -11.15 -1.97
CA LEU A 563 -17.73 -11.63 -0.60
C LEU A 563 -18.49 -10.75 0.40
N GLY A 564 -18.47 -9.43 0.21
CA GLY A 564 -19.24 -8.48 1.03
C GLY A 564 -20.75 -8.72 0.93
N LEU A 565 -21.28 -8.84 -0.30
CA LEU A 565 -22.68 -9.15 -0.53
C LEU A 565 -23.10 -10.51 0.06
N MET A 566 -22.24 -11.53 -0.08
CA MET A 566 -22.49 -12.85 0.51
C MET A 566 -22.47 -12.79 2.06
N ALA A 567 -21.56 -12.04 2.66
CA ALA A 567 -21.52 -11.83 4.11
C ALA A 567 -22.77 -11.12 4.63
N ALA A 568 -23.35 -10.23 3.81
CA ALA A 568 -24.63 -9.57 4.10
C ALA A 568 -25.86 -10.46 3.87
N GLY A 569 -25.69 -11.73 3.47
CA GLY A 569 -26.78 -12.65 3.22
C GLY A 569 -27.41 -12.56 1.82
N GLU A 570 -26.89 -11.70 0.95
CA GLU A 570 -27.42 -11.40 -0.38
C GLU A 570 -26.94 -12.38 -1.47
N VAL A 571 -26.83 -13.67 -1.14
CA VAL A 571 -26.27 -14.71 -2.02
C VAL A 571 -27.09 -14.88 -3.31
N ASP A 572 -28.39 -14.71 -3.21
CA ASP A 572 -29.34 -14.85 -4.33
C ASP A 572 -29.57 -13.53 -5.09
N HIS A 573 -28.92 -12.43 -4.69
CA HIS A 573 -29.09 -11.14 -5.34
C HIS A 573 -28.59 -11.18 -6.80
N PRO A 574 -29.33 -10.60 -7.77
CA PRO A 574 -28.93 -10.61 -9.18
C PRO A 574 -27.51 -10.05 -9.44
N ALA A 575 -27.04 -9.07 -8.65
CA ALA A 575 -25.70 -8.53 -8.76
C ALA A 575 -24.62 -9.59 -8.48
N VAL A 576 -24.85 -10.50 -7.53
CA VAL A 576 -23.94 -11.61 -7.21
C VAL A 576 -23.86 -12.60 -8.38
N ALA A 577 -25.01 -12.98 -8.95
CA ALA A 577 -25.05 -13.86 -10.09
C ALA A 577 -24.31 -13.30 -11.32
N ARG A 578 -24.48 -12.00 -11.60
CA ARG A 578 -23.78 -11.32 -12.71
C ARG A 578 -22.27 -11.23 -12.47
N GLY A 579 -21.86 -10.79 -11.29
CA GLY A 579 -20.44 -10.60 -10.95
C GLY A 579 -19.64 -11.91 -10.91
N SER A 580 -20.29 -13.02 -10.49
CA SER A 580 -19.65 -14.34 -10.50
C SER A 580 -19.28 -14.81 -11.91
N THR A 581 -20.05 -14.42 -12.93
CA THR A 581 -19.76 -14.75 -14.33
C THR A 581 -18.49 -14.05 -14.83
N ILE A 582 -18.26 -12.79 -14.45
CA ILE A 582 -17.06 -12.04 -14.82
C ILE A 582 -15.82 -12.59 -14.16
N SER A 583 -15.86 -12.86 -12.88
CA SER A 583 -14.73 -13.47 -12.16
C SER A 583 -14.26 -14.77 -12.84
N HIS A 584 -15.19 -15.52 -13.43
CA HIS A 584 -14.88 -16.72 -14.22
C HIS A 584 -14.24 -16.39 -15.57
N VAL A 585 -14.73 -15.39 -16.30
CA VAL A 585 -14.21 -15.01 -17.63
C VAL A 585 -12.81 -14.41 -17.55
N CYS A 586 -12.57 -13.52 -16.60
CA CYS A 586 -11.25 -12.96 -16.36
C CYS A 586 -10.22 -14.06 -16.09
N ARG A 587 -10.59 -15.04 -15.33
CA ARG A 587 -9.78 -16.19 -14.99
C ARG A 587 -9.51 -17.14 -16.16
N ALA A 588 -10.50 -17.44 -16.99
CA ALA A 588 -10.32 -18.30 -18.17
C ALA A 588 -9.29 -17.71 -19.13
N ARG A 589 -9.26 -16.38 -19.28
CA ARG A 589 -8.25 -15.66 -20.08
C ARG A 589 -6.83 -15.72 -19.48
N MET A 590 -6.70 -15.71 -18.16
CA MET A 590 -5.40 -15.81 -17.48
C MET A 590 -4.78 -17.22 -17.59
N VAL A 591 -5.59 -18.25 -17.58
CA VAL A 591 -5.13 -19.66 -17.59
C VAL A 591 -4.91 -20.20 -19.00
N SER A 592 -5.61 -19.67 -20.02
CA SER A 592 -5.57 -20.23 -21.38
C SER A 592 -4.33 -19.84 -22.20
N GLY A 593 -3.46 -18.99 -21.69
CA GLY A 593 -2.19 -18.65 -22.38
C GLY A 593 -2.36 -18.03 -23.79
N THR A 594 -3.58 -17.70 -24.20
CA THR A 594 -3.88 -17.19 -25.57
C THR A 594 -3.47 -15.73 -25.80
N SER A 595 -2.70 -15.16 -24.88
CA SER A 595 -2.00 -13.90 -25.11
C SER A 595 -0.50 -14.13 -24.99
N HIS A 596 0.26 -13.67 -25.95
CA HIS A 596 1.72 -13.55 -25.93
C HIS A 596 2.24 -12.61 -24.80
N VAL A 597 1.47 -12.43 -23.75
CA VAL A 597 1.82 -11.69 -22.54
C VAL A 597 2.02 -12.73 -21.46
N THR A 598 3.25 -12.87 -21.01
CA THR A 598 3.60 -13.62 -19.79
C THR A 598 2.62 -13.28 -18.66
N PRO A 599 2.07 -14.28 -17.94
CA PRO A 599 1.18 -14.01 -16.80
C PRO A 599 1.94 -13.14 -15.79
N ARG A 600 1.47 -11.91 -15.60
CA ARG A 600 2.10 -10.98 -14.67
C ARG A 600 1.78 -11.35 -13.22
N PRO A 601 2.67 -11.04 -12.26
CA PRO A 601 2.50 -11.38 -10.85
C PRO A 601 1.20 -10.89 -10.23
N ALA A 602 0.73 -9.69 -10.63
CA ALA A 602 -0.55 -9.12 -10.15
C ALA A 602 -1.79 -10.00 -10.41
N SER A 603 -1.73 -10.90 -11.42
CA SER A 603 -2.83 -11.84 -11.70
C SER A 603 -2.93 -12.95 -10.65
N ARG A 604 -1.89 -13.22 -9.87
CA ARG A 604 -1.81 -14.36 -8.95
C ARG A 604 -2.66 -14.17 -7.70
N GLY A 605 -2.70 -12.96 -7.17
CA GLY A 605 -3.58 -12.64 -6.04
C GLY A 605 -5.06 -12.68 -6.34
N CYS A 606 -5.43 -12.47 -7.60
CA CYS A 606 -6.79 -12.64 -8.07
C CYS A 606 -7.30 -14.09 -7.91
N PHE A 607 -6.42 -15.10 -7.96
CA PHE A 607 -6.80 -16.49 -7.75
C PHE A 607 -7.34 -16.77 -6.35
N ILE A 608 -6.75 -16.16 -5.31
CA ILE A 608 -7.15 -16.37 -3.91
C ILE A 608 -8.57 -15.84 -3.70
N CYS A 609 -8.84 -14.60 -4.12
CA CYS A 609 -10.16 -13.98 -4.01
C CYS A 609 -11.22 -14.75 -4.83
N ALA A 610 -10.87 -15.17 -6.05
CA ALA A 610 -11.79 -15.91 -6.92
C ALA A 610 -12.16 -17.30 -6.38
N ILE A 611 -11.21 -18.05 -5.79
CA ILE A 611 -11.50 -19.37 -5.19
C ILE A 611 -12.54 -19.21 -4.08
N THR A 612 -12.35 -18.28 -3.17
CA THR A 612 -13.23 -18.09 -2.01
C THR A 612 -14.62 -17.62 -2.44
N ALA A 613 -14.73 -16.64 -3.34
CA ALA A 613 -16.00 -16.14 -3.83
C ALA A 613 -16.79 -17.22 -4.60
N ILE A 614 -16.12 -17.98 -5.47
CA ILE A 614 -16.76 -19.01 -6.30
C ILE A 614 -17.25 -20.16 -5.46
N ARG A 615 -16.48 -20.64 -4.50
CA ARG A 615 -16.88 -21.78 -3.68
C ARG A 615 -18.04 -21.43 -2.74
N ASN A 616 -18.04 -20.23 -2.19
CA ASN A 616 -19.15 -19.76 -1.37
C ASN A 616 -20.46 -19.70 -2.20
N SER A 617 -20.44 -19.18 -3.43
CA SER A 617 -21.61 -19.17 -4.32
C SER A 617 -22.12 -20.58 -4.65
N SER A 618 -21.23 -21.57 -4.89
CA SER A 618 -21.61 -22.94 -5.23
C SER A 618 -22.24 -23.71 -4.06
N ARG A 619 -21.86 -23.46 -2.83
CA ARG A 619 -22.44 -24.08 -1.63
C ARG A 619 -23.83 -23.55 -1.31
N TYR A 620 -24.07 -22.24 -1.49
CA TYR A 620 -25.38 -21.64 -1.28
C TYR A 620 -26.39 -22.09 -2.36
N GLY A 621 -25.97 -22.29 -3.62
CA GLY A 621 -26.81 -22.81 -4.69
C GLY A 621 -27.28 -24.26 -4.51
N ARG A 622 -26.55 -25.12 -3.77
CA ARG A 622 -26.91 -26.52 -3.51
C ARG A 622 -27.93 -26.69 -2.38
N SER A 623 -28.09 -25.71 -1.48
CA SER A 623 -29.04 -25.84 -0.35
C SER A 623 -30.50 -25.56 -0.72
N ARG A 624 -30.80 -25.19 -1.97
CA ARG A 624 -32.18 -24.94 -2.45
C ARG A 624 -33.03 -26.18 -2.72
N ALA A 625 -32.46 -27.38 -2.68
CA ALA A 625 -33.23 -28.63 -2.99
C ALA A 625 -34.07 -29.14 -1.81
N THR A 626 -34.01 -28.58 -0.62
CA THR A 626 -34.82 -28.95 0.53
C THR A 626 -35.28 -27.71 1.27
N ALA A 627 -36.53 -27.33 1.06
CA ALA A 627 -37.20 -26.27 1.82
C ALA A 627 -37.43 -26.74 3.27
N ILE A 628 -36.52 -26.40 4.16
CA ILE A 628 -36.73 -26.45 5.62
C ILE A 628 -36.00 -25.28 6.24
N SER A 629 -36.69 -24.56 7.11
CA SER A 629 -36.28 -23.48 8.02
C SER A 629 -34.78 -23.15 8.02
N ARG A 630 -34.43 -21.89 7.66
CA ARG A 630 -33.04 -21.36 7.64
C ARG A 630 -32.36 -21.68 8.97
N PRO A 631 -31.37 -22.58 9.00
CA PRO A 631 -30.49 -22.66 10.15
C PRO A 631 -29.59 -21.40 10.20
N PRO A 632 -29.21 -20.90 11.37
CA PRO A 632 -28.21 -19.85 11.47
C PRO A 632 -26.95 -20.29 10.72
N ILE A 633 -26.32 -19.37 9.99
CA ILE A 633 -25.06 -19.60 9.28
C ILE A 633 -24.07 -20.23 10.26
N PRO A 634 -23.55 -21.44 10.00
CA PRO A 634 -22.64 -22.10 10.93
C PRO A 634 -21.45 -21.20 11.24
N ALA A 635 -20.94 -21.20 12.46
CA ALA A 635 -19.76 -20.41 12.87
C ALA A 635 -18.55 -20.56 11.93
N ARG A 636 -18.43 -21.75 11.32
CA ARG A 636 -17.49 -22.12 10.25
C ARG A 636 -17.51 -21.19 9.02
N TRP A 637 -18.62 -20.51 8.76
CA TRP A 637 -18.84 -19.63 7.61
C TRP A 637 -18.58 -18.16 7.94
N ARG A 638 -18.64 -17.83 9.20
CA ARG A 638 -18.43 -16.47 9.66
C ARG A 638 -16.97 -16.03 9.47
N SER A 639 -16.02 -16.96 9.55
CA SER A 639 -14.58 -16.71 9.39
C SER A 639 -14.05 -16.80 7.96
N GLY A 640 -14.70 -17.57 7.08
CA GLY A 640 -14.26 -17.79 5.68
C GLY A 640 -14.31 -16.55 4.79
N CYS A 641 -15.11 -15.55 5.13
CA CYS A 641 -15.21 -14.30 4.37
C CYS A 641 -14.00 -13.39 4.51
N ASP A 642 -13.24 -13.49 5.62
CA ASP A 642 -12.09 -12.61 5.86
C ASP A 642 -10.81 -13.03 5.14
N ALA A 643 -10.72 -14.30 4.79
CA ALA A 643 -9.49 -14.89 4.31
C ALA A 643 -9.05 -14.46 2.90
N ALA A 644 -9.97 -13.97 2.09
CA ALA A 644 -9.69 -13.69 0.68
C ALA A 644 -9.26 -12.25 0.40
N ALA A 645 -9.06 -11.45 1.43
CA ALA A 645 -8.76 -10.06 1.29
C ALA A 645 -7.28 -9.78 1.19
N MET A 646 -6.88 -9.35 0.08
CA MET A 646 -5.49 -9.05 -0.18
C MET A 646 -5.17 -7.57 -0.09
N LYS A 647 -4.07 -7.25 0.58
CA LYS A 647 -3.25 -6.05 0.33
C LYS A 647 -2.54 -6.13 -1.04
N LEU A 648 -3.09 -6.83 -2.00
CA LEU A 648 -2.54 -6.70 -3.35
C LEU A 648 -2.95 -5.34 -3.87
N ARG A 649 -1.97 -4.46 -3.97
CA ARG A 649 -2.06 -3.31 -4.85
C ARG A 649 -2.55 -3.84 -6.19
N VAL A 650 -3.71 -3.35 -6.60
CA VAL A 650 -4.21 -3.56 -7.95
C VAL A 650 -3.24 -2.85 -8.88
N LEU A 651 -2.26 -3.58 -9.34
CA LEU A 651 -1.43 -3.18 -10.44
C LEU A 651 -2.00 -3.86 -11.67
N SER A 652 -2.90 -3.12 -12.26
CA SER A 652 -3.16 -3.03 -13.68
C SER A 652 -3.19 -4.34 -14.49
N GLU A 653 -4.37 -4.87 -14.65
CA GLU A 653 -4.71 -5.62 -15.85
C GLU A 653 -4.83 -4.63 -17.02
N GLN A 654 -4.04 -4.81 -18.08
CA GLN A 654 -4.26 -4.05 -19.31
C GLN A 654 -5.57 -4.46 -19.96
N PRO A 655 -6.50 -3.54 -20.28
CA PRO A 655 -7.43 -3.78 -21.35
C PRO A 655 -6.63 -3.82 -22.67
N ARG A 656 -6.85 -4.83 -23.45
CA ARG A 656 -6.33 -4.87 -24.83
C ARG A 656 -6.86 -3.68 -25.59
N ALA A 657 -5.99 -3.05 -26.39
CA ALA A 657 -6.35 -2.08 -27.40
C ALA A 657 -7.57 -2.57 -28.20
N TYR A 658 -8.67 -1.87 -28.10
CA TYR A 658 -9.70 -1.93 -29.12
C TYR A 658 -9.11 -1.41 -30.42
N PRO A 659 -9.41 -2.03 -31.58
CA PRO A 659 -8.94 -1.52 -32.84
C PRO A 659 -9.52 -0.11 -33.08
N HIS A 660 -8.67 0.84 -33.37
CA HIS A 660 -9.05 2.16 -33.82
C HIS A 660 -10.09 2.06 -34.95
N PRO A 661 -11.23 2.75 -34.87
CA PRO A 661 -12.02 2.99 -36.05
C PRO A 661 -11.27 3.99 -36.92
N ARG A 662 -10.79 3.51 -38.07
CA ARG A 662 -10.27 4.36 -39.14
C ARG A 662 -11.42 5.21 -39.69
N ASN A 663 -11.12 6.50 -39.80
CA ASN A 663 -11.67 7.48 -40.72
C ASN A 663 -13.19 7.60 -40.89
N ARG A 664 -13.73 8.64 -40.31
CA ARG A 664 -14.81 9.41 -40.93
C ARG A 664 -14.40 10.90 -41.09
N PRO A 665 -14.81 11.57 -42.20
CA PRO A 665 -14.31 12.89 -42.57
C PRO A 665 -14.89 14.00 -41.70
N ARG A 666 -14.10 15.08 -41.56
CA ARG A 666 -14.51 16.34 -40.96
C ARG A 666 -15.61 16.97 -41.82
N GLU A 667 -16.80 17.11 -41.32
CA GLU A 667 -17.73 18.15 -41.76
C GLU A 667 -17.52 19.40 -40.90
N ARG A 668 -17.31 20.50 -41.65
CA ARG A 668 -17.23 21.85 -41.11
C ARG A 668 -18.65 22.35 -40.93
N GLU A 669 -18.98 22.82 -39.74
CA GLU A 669 -20.05 23.81 -39.64
C GLU A 669 -19.52 25.05 -38.93
N ARG A 670 -19.72 26.19 -39.66
CA ARG A 670 -19.43 27.55 -39.25
C ARG A 670 -20.65 28.18 -38.61
N ASP A 671 -20.33 29.10 -37.72
CA ASP A 671 -21.07 30.32 -37.40
C ASP A 671 -22.42 30.22 -36.66
N ARG A 672 -22.44 30.78 -35.46
CA ARG A 672 -23.13 32.05 -35.18
C ARG A 672 -22.88 32.54 -33.75
N VAL A 673 -22.43 33.78 -33.72
CA VAL A 673 -22.36 34.70 -32.58
C VAL A 673 -23.74 35.33 -32.38
N GLU A 674 -24.11 35.53 -31.11
CA GLU A 674 -24.97 36.59 -30.53
C GLU A 674 -25.47 36.03 -29.18
N GLY A 675 -25.16 36.51 -27.99
CA GLY A 675 -25.39 37.85 -27.50
C GLY A 675 -26.67 37.86 -26.64
N ALA A 676 -26.57 37.74 -25.31
CA ALA A 676 -27.50 38.43 -24.39
C ALA A 676 -27.01 38.31 -22.93
N THR A 677 -26.70 39.43 -22.38
CA THR A 677 -26.61 39.77 -20.94
C THR A 677 -27.93 39.57 -20.23
N ASN A 678 -27.93 39.00 -19.02
CA ASN A 678 -28.64 39.56 -17.88
C ASN A 678 -28.33 38.84 -16.58
N GLY A 679 -28.05 39.65 -15.59
CA GLY A 679 -27.70 39.30 -14.26
C GLY A 679 -28.88 38.84 -13.40
N ALA A 680 -28.53 38.08 -12.39
CA ALA A 680 -29.33 37.97 -11.17
C ALA A 680 -28.44 37.62 -9.98
N ARG A 681 -28.71 38.31 -8.94
CA ARG A 681 -28.03 38.45 -7.64
C ARG A 681 -27.98 37.16 -6.84
N VAL A 682 -26.84 36.99 -6.13
CA VAL A 682 -26.63 36.08 -5.01
C VAL A 682 -27.41 36.58 -3.78
N PRO A 683 -27.96 35.70 -2.95
CA PRO A 683 -28.12 35.98 -1.54
C PRO A 683 -27.12 35.17 -0.72
N THR A 684 -26.34 35.91 0.01
CA THR A 684 -25.57 35.47 1.18
C THR A 684 -26.50 34.89 2.23
N ASN A 685 -26.11 33.71 2.79
CA ASN A 685 -26.59 33.38 4.12
C ASN A 685 -25.47 32.81 5.00
N GLN A 686 -25.51 33.31 6.21
CA GLN A 686 -24.52 33.26 7.26
C GLN A 686 -24.44 31.89 7.91
N ALA A 687 -23.24 31.57 8.37
CA ALA A 687 -22.96 30.46 9.29
C ALA A 687 -23.45 30.80 10.73
N PRO A 688 -23.79 29.82 11.54
CA PRO A 688 -23.76 30.00 12.99
C PRO A 688 -22.44 29.46 13.58
N LYS A 689 -21.90 30.30 14.48
CA LYS A 689 -20.83 29.99 15.42
C LYS A 689 -21.36 29.07 16.54
N GLY A 690 -20.51 28.23 17.06
CA GLY A 690 -20.66 27.74 18.40
C GLY A 690 -20.07 26.35 18.66
N LEU A 691 -18.96 26.39 19.40
CA LEU A 691 -18.26 25.37 20.21
C LEU A 691 -17.32 24.42 19.51
#